data_ad0d9f82ffc883c6646fdd3fde89cdbe
#
_entry.id   ad0d9f82ffc883c6646fdd3fde89cdbe
#
_cell.length_a   1.000
_cell.length_b   1.000
_cell.length_c   1.000
_cell.angle_alpha   90.00
_cell.angle_beta   90.00
_cell.angle_gamma   90.00
#
_symmetry.space_group_name_H-M   'P 1'
#
loop_
_entity.id
_entity.type
_entity.pdbx_description
1 polymer ?
#
loop_
_entity_poly.entity_id
_entity_poly.type
_entity_poly.pdbx_seq_one_letter_code
_entity_poly.pdbx_strand_id
1 'polypeptide(L)'
;MDTAHLRFLLVPLAAALLGACGQRIDIEVKARIDGQPVPQASVVVDREQLGVTDAQGVFAKQVTKKAGAEIEVTVTKEMPGYRIEPWKTTFLVKLPKENQPNAYRFDADLNATRYVTLRVSDKGTPLPGAEVTAGGKEAGVTDAKGEIVYLYRQQPPRGTEFGVAKTGYGSHRATYALEPGQIVQIALNREALLAIKALTDEYGRASGVPGLAVSIDGKTVGKTDAQGDYTYTFRGEPGRKAVVALAAPGYIPAAWRTSVRLEGHVNLQRYFYPTAPRPIRIGIYRVVGNTPGVDLKDVAAQAEQSLAAQLFRFPAFREVPTETLQAEIRQRKLSIERITAKGWQDTPLRATVDMIVLGSVAKDGDGYLTEVKFHTAGGKVIFSEIGHARSARSIDSSVRDIVSNVIERFPLEGTVIGAEGDRYRINLGRSWRVGRGTEFTLTAPTLGEGGKVAGYRETGRMEIRRGEDASSLAEVTTLKEGAKVQIGDRVVRRSAREGEEGTYFLLTAKGGVGAETGPLAGANVYLNGEWKGTTGSNGQAEIPLKLGRSYALLLYRHGYQQLTGKISAAKSGEPHEFVLEANNALFKVDSEPSGATVYLDDEQIGKTPLAGGKPVTLGFHSLRLTYGEDYRDFFEVMEFAKKEEDRTGERRIVMQKDFLKIGERARQNGDIEGAIKAYASAGRDHPDYAEAHRRLGDIYLDEKEDYDRAITEFEAVLALPENEQLIHKQFAVTFTNLGHAYCEKGNRLANSDRDAASQLYAKAIKALQTAKQNTRFFPKEEYDEAVHDTYYYTALSYHKLYLLTKQPAVMNSASLAWREYFDFFPKKLENNPTFADAREAARRYREQIREP
;
A
#
# COMPACT_ATOMS: atom_id res chain seq x y z
N MET A 1 -45.04 -80.36 56.30
CA MET A 1 -44.84 -79.96 54.89
C MET A 1 -45.17 -78.49 54.80
N ASP A 2 -44.48 -77.66 54.72
CA ASP A 2 -43.22 -77.08 54.56
C ASP A 2 -43.27 -75.57 54.94
N THR A 3 -42.52 -75.24 55.96
CA THR A 3 -42.46 -73.90 56.52
C THR A 3 -41.54 -72.97 55.71
N ALA A 4 -41.24 -73.32 54.45
CA ALA A 4 -40.16 -72.63 53.63
C ALA A 4 -40.70 -71.47 52.80
N HIS A 5 -42.01 -71.29 52.64
CA HIS A 5 -42.54 -70.22 51.77
C HIS A 5 -42.96 -68.93 52.47
N LEU A 6 -42.78 -68.83 53.83
CA LEU A 6 -43.23 -67.67 54.60
C LEU A 6 -42.05 -66.64 54.86
N ARG A 7 -40.83 -67.00 54.51
CA ARG A 7 -39.66 -66.15 54.78
C ARG A 7 -39.24 -65.22 53.57
N PHE A 8 -39.76 -65.46 52.36
CA PHE A 8 -39.43 -64.67 51.14
C PHE A 8 -40.36 -63.52 50.87
N LEU A 9 -41.52 -63.39 51.50
CA LEU A 9 -42.50 -62.33 51.33
C LEU A 9 -42.41 -61.21 52.35
N LEU A 10 -41.57 -61.34 53.42
CA LEU A 10 -41.40 -60.29 54.45
C LEU A 10 -40.22 -59.34 54.18
N VAL A 11 -39.25 -59.68 53.33
CA VAL A 11 -38.09 -58.84 53.07
C VAL A 11 -38.41 -57.76 52.09
N PRO A 12 -39.19 -57.96 51.02
CA PRO A 12 -39.53 -56.85 50.13
C PRO A 12 -40.56 -55.85 50.70
N LEU A 13 -41.40 -56.31 51.66
CA LEU A 13 -42.39 -55.42 52.29
C LEU A 13 -41.75 -54.50 53.35
N ALA A 14 -40.66 -54.90 54.05
CA ALA A 14 -39.90 -54.05 54.98
C ALA A 14 -39.09 -53.04 54.24
N ALA A 15 -38.50 -53.40 53.10
CA ALA A 15 -37.76 -52.45 52.26
C ALA A 15 -38.74 -51.46 51.58
N ALA A 16 -39.93 -51.87 51.15
CA ALA A 16 -40.95 -50.98 50.56
C ALA A 16 -41.58 -50.06 51.63
N LEU A 17 -41.74 -50.50 52.87
CA LEU A 17 -42.24 -49.61 53.92
C LEU A 17 -41.19 -48.63 54.45
N LEU A 18 -39.90 -48.96 54.43
CA LEU A 18 -38.81 -47.98 54.72
C LEU A 18 -38.59 -46.96 53.66
N GLY A 19 -38.88 -47.23 52.35
CA GLY A 19 -38.89 -46.30 51.24
C GLY A 19 -40.04 -45.31 51.26
N ALA A 20 -41.12 -45.57 52.01
CA ALA A 20 -42.29 -44.69 52.11
C ALA A 20 -42.18 -43.63 53.22
N CYS A 21 -41.34 -43.85 54.23
CA CYS A 21 -41.08 -42.91 55.33
C CYS A 21 -40.06 -41.82 54.80
N GLY A 22 -40.37 -40.52 54.89
CA GLY A 22 -39.41 -39.45 54.72
C GLY A 22 -38.27 -39.57 55.70
N GLN A 23 -37.03 -39.45 55.15
CA GLN A 23 -35.85 -39.48 55.96
C GLN A 23 -35.36 -38.07 56.30
N ARG A 24 -34.91 -37.85 57.50
CA ARG A 24 -34.22 -36.65 57.89
C ARG A 24 -32.79 -36.64 57.34
N ILE A 25 -32.49 -35.65 56.51
CA ILE A 25 -31.18 -35.42 55.93
C ILE A 25 -30.72 -34.03 56.29
N ASP A 26 -29.40 -33.90 56.58
CA ASP A 26 -28.78 -32.62 56.82
C ASP A 26 -28.14 -32.12 55.52
N ILE A 27 -28.54 -30.95 55.07
CA ILE A 27 -27.99 -30.31 53.87
C ILE A 27 -27.13 -29.16 54.35
N GLU A 28 -25.83 -29.21 54.06
CA GLU A 28 -24.88 -28.13 54.28
C GLU A 28 -24.35 -27.63 52.94
N VAL A 29 -24.47 -26.35 52.70
CA VAL A 29 -23.97 -25.69 51.49
C VAL A 29 -23.00 -24.58 51.88
N LYS A 30 -21.81 -24.57 51.26
CA LYS A 30 -20.81 -23.50 51.40
C LYS A 30 -20.75 -22.76 50.07
N ALA A 31 -21.28 -21.52 50.03
CA ALA A 31 -21.25 -20.70 48.86
C ALA A 31 -20.02 -19.78 48.83
N ARG A 32 -19.30 -19.78 47.69
CA ARG A 32 -18.11 -18.95 47.46
C ARG A 32 -18.16 -18.25 46.12
N ILE A 33 -17.51 -17.10 46.03
CA ILE A 33 -17.16 -16.42 44.80
C ILE A 33 -15.68 -16.07 44.90
N ASP A 34 -14.88 -16.50 43.92
CA ASP A 34 -13.42 -16.32 43.88
C ASP A 34 -12.74 -16.78 45.23
N GLY A 35 -13.24 -17.88 45.80
CA GLY A 35 -12.73 -18.45 47.05
C GLY A 35 -13.22 -17.72 48.32
N GLN A 36 -13.90 -16.59 48.22
CA GLN A 36 -14.42 -15.84 49.36
C GLN A 36 -15.86 -16.28 49.70
N PRO A 37 -16.23 -16.37 51.01
CA PRO A 37 -17.58 -16.74 51.43
C PRO A 37 -18.61 -15.73 50.96
N VAL A 38 -19.77 -16.25 50.53
CA VAL A 38 -20.88 -15.44 50.05
C VAL A 38 -22.04 -15.47 51.02
N PRO A 39 -22.23 -14.44 51.85
CA PRO A 39 -23.38 -14.37 52.75
C PRO A 39 -24.67 -14.04 51.98
N GLN A 40 -25.77 -14.45 52.61
CA GLN A 40 -27.13 -14.20 52.06
C GLN A 40 -27.33 -14.74 50.61
N ALA A 41 -26.64 -15.83 50.26
CA ALA A 41 -26.94 -16.57 49.03
C ALA A 41 -28.17 -17.46 49.27
N SER A 42 -29.14 -17.37 48.36
CA SER A 42 -30.38 -18.14 48.46
C SER A 42 -30.10 -19.61 48.13
N VAL A 43 -30.51 -20.51 49.02
CA VAL A 43 -30.43 -21.96 48.87
C VAL A 43 -31.82 -22.52 48.63
N VAL A 44 -32.02 -23.06 47.43
CA VAL A 44 -33.26 -23.66 46.94
C VAL A 44 -33.04 -25.18 46.81
N VAL A 45 -33.92 -25.98 47.36
CA VAL A 45 -33.90 -27.43 47.26
C VAL A 45 -35.24 -27.92 46.71
N ASP A 46 -35.23 -28.61 45.57
CA ASP A 46 -36.47 -29.06 44.85
C ASP A 46 -37.47 -27.91 44.62
N ARG A 47 -37.00 -26.76 44.21
CA ARG A 47 -37.80 -25.53 43.95
C ARG A 47 -38.32 -24.86 45.24
N GLU A 48 -38.04 -25.36 46.43
CA GLU A 48 -38.42 -24.73 47.71
C GLU A 48 -37.21 -23.95 48.24
N GLN A 49 -37.37 -22.66 48.54
CA GLN A 49 -36.28 -21.87 49.18
C GLN A 49 -36.20 -22.24 50.66
N LEU A 50 -35.13 -22.88 51.01
CA LEU A 50 -34.94 -23.35 52.40
C LEU A 50 -34.33 -22.28 53.32
N GLY A 51 -33.63 -21.29 52.74
CA GLY A 51 -33.00 -20.23 53.52
C GLY A 51 -31.89 -19.54 52.73
N VAL A 52 -31.01 -18.85 53.45
CA VAL A 52 -29.85 -18.15 52.90
C VAL A 52 -28.59 -18.50 53.69
N THR A 53 -27.42 -18.33 53.07
CA THR A 53 -26.12 -18.56 53.73
C THR A 53 -25.85 -17.47 54.78
N ASP A 54 -25.14 -17.85 55.84
CA ASP A 54 -24.69 -16.95 56.93
C ASP A 54 -23.48 -16.08 56.49
N ALA A 55 -22.90 -15.36 57.49
CA ALA A 55 -21.74 -14.48 57.26
C ALA A 55 -20.47 -15.23 56.78
N GLN A 56 -20.36 -16.52 57.05
CA GLN A 56 -19.29 -17.40 56.61
C GLN A 56 -19.59 -18.11 55.29
N GLY A 57 -20.72 -17.74 54.65
CA GLY A 57 -21.18 -18.36 53.41
C GLY A 57 -21.75 -19.76 53.58
N VAL A 58 -22.10 -20.14 54.83
CA VAL A 58 -22.60 -21.49 55.15
C VAL A 58 -24.08 -21.46 55.36
N PHE A 59 -24.77 -22.43 54.76
CA PHE A 59 -26.16 -22.75 55.03
C PHE A 59 -26.23 -24.18 55.53
N ALA A 60 -26.93 -24.43 56.62
CA ALA A 60 -27.19 -25.75 57.14
C ALA A 60 -28.64 -25.90 57.60
N LYS A 61 -29.32 -26.92 57.13
CA LYS A 61 -30.70 -27.19 57.54
C LYS A 61 -31.04 -28.67 57.41
N GLN A 62 -31.80 -29.16 58.35
CA GLN A 62 -32.34 -30.49 58.30
C GLN A 62 -33.69 -30.47 57.54
N VAL A 63 -33.83 -31.35 56.58
CA VAL A 63 -35.04 -31.53 55.79
C VAL A 63 -35.47 -33.00 55.71
N THR A 64 -36.76 -33.24 55.45
CA THR A 64 -37.27 -34.60 55.34
C THR A 64 -37.51 -34.91 53.83
N LYS A 65 -36.80 -35.92 53.33
CA LYS A 65 -36.87 -36.36 51.92
C LYS A 65 -37.02 -37.89 51.85
N LYS A 66 -37.60 -38.40 50.76
CA LYS A 66 -37.75 -39.84 50.53
C LYS A 66 -36.42 -40.48 50.12
N ALA A 67 -36.13 -41.67 50.64
CA ALA A 67 -34.96 -42.43 50.17
C ALA A 67 -35.12 -42.78 48.67
N GLY A 68 -34.01 -42.66 47.95
CA GLY A 68 -33.99 -42.85 46.47
C GLY A 68 -34.51 -41.67 45.69
N ALA A 69 -35.00 -40.58 46.31
CA ALA A 69 -35.34 -39.35 45.58
C ALA A 69 -34.11 -38.63 45.08
N GLU A 70 -34.18 -38.18 43.83
CA GLU A 70 -33.21 -37.27 43.28
C GLU A 70 -33.55 -35.82 43.68
N ILE A 71 -32.62 -35.14 44.32
CA ILE A 71 -32.81 -33.82 44.89
C ILE A 71 -31.90 -32.81 44.14
N GLU A 72 -32.49 -31.72 43.62
CA GLU A 72 -31.76 -30.60 43.05
C GLU A 72 -31.50 -29.56 44.14
N VAL A 73 -30.26 -29.15 44.26
CA VAL A 73 -29.85 -28.00 45.07
C VAL A 73 -29.40 -26.88 44.14
N THR A 74 -30.03 -25.73 44.24
CA THR A 74 -29.67 -24.52 43.49
C THR A 74 -29.24 -23.45 44.48
N VAL A 75 -28.13 -22.82 44.22
CA VAL A 75 -27.62 -21.68 44.99
C VAL A 75 -27.56 -20.45 44.09
N THR A 76 -28.22 -19.37 44.52
CA THR A 76 -28.27 -18.12 43.75
C THR A 76 -27.88 -16.93 44.64
N LYS A 77 -27.29 -15.91 44.04
CA LYS A 77 -27.00 -14.65 44.72
C LYS A 77 -27.19 -13.49 43.75
N GLU A 78 -27.87 -12.47 44.18
CA GLU A 78 -27.90 -11.19 43.46
C GLU A 78 -26.94 -10.24 44.15
N MET A 79 -26.05 -9.63 43.35
CA MET A 79 -25.13 -8.61 43.80
C MET A 79 -25.09 -7.48 42.76
N PRO A 80 -25.22 -6.23 43.20
CA PRO A 80 -25.07 -5.09 42.26
C PRO A 80 -23.71 -5.13 41.55
N GLY A 81 -23.70 -4.97 40.25
CA GLY A 81 -22.47 -4.98 39.45
C GLY A 81 -21.93 -6.36 39.09
N TYR A 82 -22.66 -7.43 39.46
CA TYR A 82 -22.25 -8.80 39.12
C TYR A 82 -23.37 -9.54 38.41
N ARG A 83 -23.02 -10.27 37.38
CA ARG A 83 -23.86 -11.31 36.78
C ARG A 83 -23.39 -12.65 37.34
N ILE A 84 -24.22 -13.24 38.21
CA ILE A 84 -23.90 -14.48 38.88
C ILE A 84 -24.76 -15.57 38.29
N GLU A 85 -24.12 -16.64 37.84
CA GLU A 85 -24.81 -17.83 37.32
C GLU A 85 -25.24 -18.70 38.50
N PRO A 86 -26.52 -19.23 38.54
CA PRO A 86 -26.95 -20.14 39.54
C PRO A 86 -26.08 -21.40 39.59
N TRP A 87 -25.53 -21.71 40.73
CA TRP A 87 -24.87 -22.99 40.93
C TRP A 87 -25.91 -24.07 41.17
N LYS A 88 -25.79 -25.22 40.51
CA LYS A 88 -26.73 -26.31 40.61
C LYS A 88 -26.05 -27.65 40.77
N THR A 89 -26.64 -28.51 41.54
CA THR A 89 -26.23 -29.91 41.64
C THR A 89 -27.41 -30.78 41.96
N THR A 90 -27.32 -32.06 41.64
CA THR A 90 -28.33 -33.07 41.99
C THR A 90 -27.66 -34.20 42.79
N PHE A 91 -28.38 -34.79 43.74
CA PHE A 91 -27.92 -35.97 44.48
C PHE A 91 -29.09 -36.91 44.79
N LEU A 92 -28.80 -38.18 44.94
CA LEU A 92 -29.76 -39.20 45.37
C LEU A 92 -29.69 -39.37 46.90
N VAL A 93 -30.88 -39.33 47.52
CA VAL A 93 -31.00 -39.58 48.96
C VAL A 93 -30.74 -41.06 49.26
N LYS A 94 -29.60 -41.34 49.93
CA LYS A 94 -29.22 -42.71 50.32
C LYS A 94 -29.95 -43.17 51.59
N LEU A 95 -30.14 -44.50 51.75
CA LEU A 95 -30.62 -45.06 52.99
C LEU A 95 -29.58 -44.77 54.11
N PRO A 96 -30.02 -44.38 55.34
CA PRO A 96 -29.10 -44.08 56.40
C PRO A 96 -28.34 -45.38 56.80
N LYS A 97 -27.06 -45.22 57.04
CA LYS A 97 -26.21 -46.30 57.67
C LYS A 97 -26.36 -46.17 59.15
N GLU A 98 -26.40 -47.33 59.88
CA GLU A 98 -26.47 -47.34 61.32
C GLU A 98 -25.38 -46.46 61.93
N ASN A 99 -25.77 -45.56 62.83
CA ASN A 99 -24.93 -44.63 63.58
C ASN A 99 -24.14 -43.54 62.75
N GLN A 100 -24.58 -43.18 61.51
CA GLN A 100 -24.01 -42.05 60.80
C GLN A 100 -25.09 -41.03 60.45
N PRO A 101 -24.86 -39.70 60.61
CA PRO A 101 -25.75 -38.69 60.17
C PRO A 101 -25.86 -38.72 58.62
N ASN A 102 -27.10 -38.67 58.07
CA ASN A 102 -27.32 -38.63 56.65
C ASN A 102 -27.13 -37.18 56.13
N ALA A 103 -25.88 -36.76 56.09
CA ALA A 103 -25.48 -35.39 55.76
C ALA A 103 -24.93 -35.28 54.34
N TYR A 104 -25.39 -34.28 53.62
CA TYR A 104 -24.95 -33.89 52.25
C TYR A 104 -24.29 -32.52 52.32
N ARG A 105 -23.02 -32.47 51.92
CA ARG A 105 -22.20 -31.25 51.95
C ARG A 105 -21.86 -30.83 50.53
N PHE A 106 -22.05 -29.57 50.21
CA PHE A 106 -21.81 -29.02 48.89
C PHE A 106 -20.96 -27.75 48.98
N ASP A 107 -19.91 -27.70 48.18
CA ASP A 107 -19.17 -26.47 47.95
C ASP A 107 -19.72 -25.84 46.68
N ALA A 108 -20.47 -24.74 46.81
CA ALA A 108 -21.11 -24.04 45.72
C ALA A 108 -20.23 -22.84 45.30
N ASP A 109 -19.31 -23.08 44.34
CA ASP A 109 -18.49 -22.03 43.79
C ASP A 109 -19.33 -21.32 42.71
N LEU A 110 -19.83 -20.14 43.04
CA LEU A 110 -20.67 -19.31 42.17
C LEU A 110 -19.79 -18.59 41.14
N ASN A 111 -20.12 -18.77 39.85
CA ASN A 111 -19.45 -18.07 38.76
C ASN A 111 -19.98 -16.65 38.65
N ALA A 112 -19.20 -15.69 39.08
CA ALA A 112 -19.55 -14.27 39.07
C ALA A 112 -18.73 -13.49 38.02
N THR A 113 -19.44 -12.88 37.10
CA THR A 113 -18.82 -11.99 36.11
C THR A 113 -19.21 -10.55 36.45
N ARG A 114 -18.19 -9.69 36.60
CA ARG A 114 -18.40 -8.26 36.86
C ARG A 114 -18.91 -7.57 35.60
N TYR A 115 -19.71 -6.55 35.76
CA TYR A 115 -20.11 -5.69 34.63
C TYR A 115 -20.05 -4.21 34.96
N VAL A 116 -19.85 -3.43 33.91
CA VAL A 116 -20.08 -1.98 33.89
C VAL A 116 -21.02 -1.63 32.76
N THR A 117 -21.76 -0.55 32.89
CA THR A 117 -22.61 -0.02 31.81
C THR A 117 -21.95 1.21 31.23
N LEU A 118 -21.62 1.18 29.94
CA LEU A 118 -21.21 2.36 29.22
C LEU A 118 -22.45 3.06 28.68
N ARG A 119 -22.60 4.35 28.97
CA ARG A 119 -23.69 5.18 28.47
C ARG A 119 -23.11 6.24 27.55
N VAL A 120 -23.42 6.13 26.26
CA VAL A 120 -22.95 7.04 25.24
C VAL A 120 -24.04 8.04 24.89
N SER A 121 -23.68 9.32 24.86
CA SER A 121 -24.62 10.40 24.59
C SER A 121 -24.03 11.52 23.74
N ASP A 122 -24.90 12.28 23.06
CA ASP A 122 -24.61 13.55 22.43
C ASP A 122 -25.34 14.66 23.21
N LYS A 123 -24.57 15.51 23.90
CA LYS A 123 -25.13 16.57 24.74
C LYS A 123 -26.24 16.08 25.71
N GLY A 124 -26.05 14.87 26.27
CA GLY A 124 -27.01 14.25 27.18
C GLY A 124 -28.11 13.45 26.51
N THR A 125 -28.29 13.52 25.19
CA THR A 125 -29.22 12.67 24.44
C THR A 125 -28.62 11.30 24.20
N PRO A 126 -29.27 10.18 24.51
CA PRO A 126 -28.79 8.85 24.26
C PRO A 126 -28.35 8.65 22.82
N LEU A 127 -27.23 7.97 22.59
CA LEU A 127 -26.67 7.73 21.27
C LEU A 127 -26.66 6.23 20.93
N PRO A 128 -27.74 5.68 20.34
CA PRO A 128 -27.80 4.28 19.95
C PRO A 128 -26.91 3.99 18.75
N GLY A 129 -26.44 2.73 18.61
CA GLY A 129 -25.66 2.28 17.48
C GLY A 129 -24.24 2.87 17.45
N ALA A 130 -23.68 3.29 18.58
CA ALA A 130 -22.28 3.61 18.70
C ALA A 130 -21.48 2.33 18.91
N GLU A 131 -20.46 2.12 18.10
CA GLU A 131 -19.54 0.99 18.17
C GLU A 131 -18.61 1.17 19.36
N VAL A 132 -18.48 0.13 20.19
CA VAL A 132 -17.66 0.15 21.40
C VAL A 132 -16.60 -0.94 21.31
N THR A 133 -15.36 -0.56 21.60
CA THR A 133 -14.24 -1.48 21.77
C THR A 133 -13.72 -1.42 23.21
N ALA A 134 -13.23 -2.55 23.71
CA ALA A 134 -12.60 -2.65 25.03
C ALA A 134 -11.22 -3.31 24.88
N GLY A 135 -10.16 -2.62 25.28
CA GLY A 135 -8.79 -3.10 25.08
C GLY A 135 -8.47 -3.40 23.60
N GLY A 136 -9.02 -2.61 22.67
CA GLY A 136 -8.85 -2.79 21.23
C GLY A 136 -9.69 -3.90 20.59
N LYS A 137 -10.49 -4.65 21.36
CA LYS A 137 -11.39 -5.70 20.86
C LYS A 137 -12.83 -5.17 20.82
N GLU A 138 -13.61 -5.61 19.84
CA GLU A 138 -15.02 -5.27 19.74
C GLU A 138 -15.77 -5.73 20.98
N ALA A 139 -16.50 -4.79 21.60
CA ALA A 139 -17.37 -5.06 22.75
C ALA A 139 -18.86 -5.06 22.35
N GLY A 140 -19.20 -4.46 21.21
CA GLY A 140 -20.55 -4.41 20.65
C GLY A 140 -21.00 -2.99 20.33
N VAL A 141 -22.31 -2.79 20.22
CA VAL A 141 -22.93 -1.49 19.91
C VAL A 141 -23.92 -1.07 20.99
N THR A 142 -24.08 0.25 21.17
CA THR A 142 -25.04 0.79 22.14
C THR A 142 -26.49 0.56 21.70
N ASP A 143 -27.36 0.28 22.66
CA ASP A 143 -28.80 0.06 22.48
C ASP A 143 -29.60 1.38 22.28
N ALA A 144 -30.93 1.28 22.24
CA ALA A 144 -31.82 2.44 22.08
C ALA A 144 -31.70 3.50 23.21
N LYS A 145 -31.14 3.12 24.38
CA LYS A 145 -30.87 4.03 25.49
C LYS A 145 -29.44 4.59 25.44
N GLY A 146 -28.68 4.27 24.38
CA GLY A 146 -27.27 4.62 24.27
C GLY A 146 -26.39 3.81 25.21
N GLU A 147 -26.83 2.64 25.67
CA GLU A 147 -26.13 1.85 26.69
C GLU A 147 -25.60 0.54 26.10
N ILE A 148 -24.48 0.08 26.65
CA ILE A 148 -23.95 -1.26 26.44
C ILE A 148 -23.38 -1.78 27.76
N VAL A 149 -23.67 -3.05 28.08
CA VAL A 149 -23.11 -3.72 29.24
C VAL A 149 -21.83 -4.45 28.86
N TYR A 150 -20.75 -4.06 29.47
CA TYR A 150 -19.45 -4.71 29.30
C TYR A 150 -19.18 -5.65 30.47
N LEU A 151 -18.93 -6.94 30.14
CA LEU A 151 -18.66 -7.99 31.09
C LEU A 151 -17.14 -8.21 31.20
N TYR A 152 -16.62 -8.31 32.43
CA TYR A 152 -15.20 -8.61 32.66
C TYR A 152 -14.99 -9.48 33.91
N ARG A 153 -13.97 -10.31 33.89
CA ARG A 153 -13.59 -11.15 35.06
C ARG A 153 -12.50 -10.50 35.88
N GLN A 154 -11.46 -10.03 35.22
CA GLN A 154 -10.33 -9.31 35.83
C GLN A 154 -10.12 -7.98 35.09
N GLN A 155 -9.78 -6.96 35.81
CA GLN A 155 -9.41 -5.68 35.26
C GLN A 155 -7.89 -5.63 35.09
N PRO A 156 -7.37 -5.15 33.93
CA PRO A 156 -5.96 -4.86 33.79
C PRO A 156 -5.49 -3.89 34.90
N PRO A 157 -4.23 -4.00 35.38
CA PRO A 157 -3.73 -3.14 36.47
C PRO A 157 -3.85 -1.63 36.21
N ARG A 158 -3.85 -1.22 34.92
CA ARG A 158 -3.98 0.17 34.49
C ARG A 158 -5.40 0.57 34.09
N GLY A 159 -6.38 -0.29 34.31
CA GLY A 159 -7.76 -0.10 33.88
C GLY A 159 -8.04 -0.65 32.49
N THR A 160 -9.28 -0.46 31.98
CA THR A 160 -9.71 -0.90 30.65
C THR A 160 -9.88 0.30 29.73
N GLU A 161 -9.19 0.30 28.58
CA GLU A 161 -9.39 1.30 27.54
C GLU A 161 -10.68 1.02 26.79
N PHE A 162 -11.58 2.01 26.76
CA PHE A 162 -12.72 1.99 25.86
C PHE A 162 -12.54 2.94 24.69
N GLY A 163 -12.71 2.40 23.48
CA GLY A 163 -12.87 3.17 22.27
C GLY A 163 -14.34 3.20 21.88
N VAL A 164 -14.86 4.40 21.57
CA VAL A 164 -16.25 4.56 21.12
C VAL A 164 -16.26 5.38 19.85
N ALA A 165 -16.91 4.86 18.81
CA ALA A 165 -17.04 5.51 17.52
C ALA A 165 -18.46 5.42 16.99
N LYS A 166 -18.88 6.45 16.27
CA LYS A 166 -20.12 6.46 15.50
C LYS A 166 -19.99 7.38 14.30
N THR A 167 -20.49 6.95 13.16
CA THR A 167 -20.49 7.76 11.93
C THR A 167 -21.13 9.12 12.18
N GLY A 168 -20.43 10.19 11.83
CA GLY A 168 -20.86 11.58 12.07
C GLY A 168 -20.50 12.13 13.43
N TYR A 169 -19.69 11.42 14.21
CA TYR A 169 -19.21 11.85 15.52
C TYR A 169 -17.70 11.66 15.63
N GLY A 170 -17.05 12.49 16.44
CA GLY A 170 -15.67 12.28 16.83
C GLY A 170 -15.52 11.02 17.69
N SER A 171 -14.48 10.26 17.49
CA SER A 171 -14.20 9.08 18.31
C SER A 171 -13.74 9.48 19.71
N HIS A 172 -14.11 8.65 20.69
CA HIS A 172 -13.62 8.74 22.05
C HIS A 172 -12.73 7.55 22.35
N ARG A 173 -11.61 7.80 23.02
CA ARG A 173 -10.74 6.74 23.54
C ARG A 173 -10.17 7.18 24.87
N ALA A 174 -10.42 6.39 25.90
CA ALA A 174 -9.89 6.66 27.24
C ALA A 174 -9.85 5.39 28.08
N THR A 175 -8.96 5.35 29.06
CA THR A 175 -8.82 4.25 30.02
C THR A 175 -9.56 4.55 31.30
N TYR A 176 -10.33 3.58 31.77
CA TYR A 176 -11.16 3.70 32.95
C TYR A 176 -10.78 2.62 33.99
N ALA A 177 -10.68 3.03 35.23
CA ALA A 177 -10.72 2.07 36.33
C ALA A 177 -12.17 1.65 36.52
N LEU A 178 -12.44 0.33 36.47
CA LEU A 178 -13.79 -0.20 36.49
C LEU A 178 -14.17 -0.69 37.88
N GLU A 179 -15.30 -0.21 38.35
CA GLU A 179 -15.93 -0.74 39.56
C GLU A 179 -17.20 -1.53 39.19
N PRO A 180 -17.48 -2.67 39.81
CA PRO A 180 -18.69 -3.44 39.51
C PRO A 180 -19.96 -2.61 39.65
N GLY A 181 -20.80 -2.59 38.61
CA GLY A 181 -22.03 -1.80 38.58
C GLY A 181 -21.86 -0.33 38.20
N GLN A 182 -20.66 0.12 37.94
CA GLN A 182 -20.38 1.50 37.55
C GLN A 182 -21.06 1.83 36.22
N ILE A 183 -21.55 3.07 36.11
CA ILE A 183 -21.97 3.66 34.83
C ILE A 183 -20.87 4.58 34.33
N VAL A 184 -20.21 4.20 33.23
CA VAL A 184 -19.21 5.03 32.55
C VAL A 184 -19.93 5.89 31.53
N GLN A 185 -19.90 7.20 31.74
CA GLN A 185 -20.54 8.14 30.81
C GLN A 185 -19.53 8.62 29.76
N ILE A 186 -19.90 8.51 28.51
CA ILE A 186 -19.08 8.92 27.36
C ILE A 186 -19.90 9.86 26.49
N ALA A 187 -19.38 11.06 26.28
CA ALA A 187 -19.99 12.03 25.38
C ALA A 187 -19.24 12.04 24.04
N LEU A 188 -19.95 11.82 22.94
CA LEU A 188 -19.43 12.04 21.61
C LEU A 188 -19.94 13.39 21.08
N ASN A 189 -19.03 14.13 20.46
CA ASN A 189 -19.37 15.37 19.78
C ASN A 189 -19.58 15.10 18.30
N ARG A 190 -20.59 15.70 17.70
CA ARG A 190 -20.83 15.61 16.26
C ARG A 190 -19.70 16.25 15.48
N GLU A 191 -19.22 15.54 14.48
CA GLU A 191 -18.20 16.00 13.56
C GLU A 191 -18.63 15.69 12.13
N ALA A 192 -18.33 16.60 11.21
CA ALA A 192 -18.43 16.35 9.79
C ALA A 192 -17.02 16.35 9.18
N LEU A 193 -16.71 15.36 8.39
CA LEU A 193 -15.47 15.27 7.65
C LEU A 193 -15.69 15.74 6.22
N LEU A 194 -14.99 16.79 5.81
CA LEU A 194 -14.95 17.26 4.45
C LEU A 194 -13.64 16.79 3.82
N ALA A 195 -13.74 15.88 2.85
CA ALA A 195 -12.62 15.43 2.03
C ALA A 195 -12.70 16.11 0.65
N ILE A 196 -11.63 16.75 0.25
CA ILE A 196 -11.51 17.45 -1.03
C ILE A 196 -10.43 16.75 -1.84
N LYS A 197 -10.75 16.46 -3.12
CA LYS A 197 -9.84 15.91 -4.11
C LYS A 197 -9.75 16.85 -5.30
N ALA A 198 -8.64 17.56 -5.43
CA ALA A 198 -8.34 18.39 -6.58
C ALA A 198 -7.49 17.61 -7.59
N LEU A 199 -7.95 17.45 -8.79
CA LEU A 199 -7.33 16.65 -9.85
C LEU A 199 -7.06 17.48 -11.10
N THR A 200 -6.10 17.04 -11.89
CA THR A 200 -5.94 17.40 -13.29
C THR A 200 -5.86 16.11 -14.11
N ASP A 201 -6.23 16.15 -15.37
CA ASP A 201 -6.10 15.03 -16.30
C ASP A 201 -5.39 15.48 -17.56
N GLU A 202 -4.21 14.93 -17.82
CA GLU A 202 -3.42 15.21 -19.01
C GLU A 202 -2.90 13.88 -19.58
N TYR A 203 -3.05 13.68 -20.87
CA TYR A 203 -2.65 12.45 -21.58
C TYR A 203 -3.24 11.18 -20.98
N GLY A 204 -4.51 11.23 -20.53
CA GLY A 204 -5.20 10.14 -19.85
C GLY A 204 -4.69 9.84 -18.45
N ARG A 205 -3.96 10.79 -17.86
CA ARG A 205 -3.41 10.69 -16.52
C ARG A 205 -4.10 11.66 -15.57
N ALA A 206 -4.94 11.13 -14.68
CA ALA A 206 -5.42 11.90 -13.56
C ALA A 206 -4.30 11.99 -12.48
N SER A 207 -3.96 13.20 -12.07
CA SER A 207 -2.99 13.47 -11.01
C SER A 207 -3.50 14.52 -10.05
N GLY A 208 -3.03 14.52 -8.81
CA GLY A 208 -3.40 15.53 -7.84
C GLY A 208 -2.85 16.90 -8.18
N VAL A 209 -3.59 17.95 -7.86
CA VAL A 209 -3.15 19.35 -7.97
C VAL A 209 -2.75 19.83 -6.57
N PRO A 210 -1.43 19.95 -6.29
CA PRO A 210 -0.94 20.37 -4.98
C PRO A 210 -1.03 21.88 -4.78
N GLY A 211 -1.06 22.30 -3.51
CA GLY A 211 -0.86 23.67 -3.11
C GLY A 211 -2.05 24.60 -3.33
N LEU A 212 -3.21 24.08 -3.76
CA LEU A 212 -4.42 24.89 -3.90
C LEU A 212 -4.90 25.36 -2.54
N ALA A 213 -5.10 26.66 -2.39
CA ALA A 213 -5.64 27.22 -1.15
C ALA A 213 -7.12 26.82 -0.99
N VAL A 214 -7.43 26.18 0.13
CA VAL A 214 -8.79 25.77 0.50
C VAL A 214 -9.33 26.78 1.51
N SER A 215 -10.52 27.30 1.24
CA SER A 215 -11.23 28.17 2.18
C SER A 215 -12.65 27.65 2.43
N ILE A 216 -13.11 27.85 3.67
CA ILE A 216 -14.46 27.54 4.11
C ILE A 216 -15.07 28.82 4.67
N ASP A 217 -16.23 29.22 4.14
CA ASP A 217 -16.92 30.48 4.46
C ASP A 217 -15.99 31.70 4.37
N GLY A 218 -15.11 31.71 3.36
CA GLY A 218 -14.16 32.79 3.12
C GLY A 218 -12.87 32.76 3.95
N LYS A 219 -12.77 31.89 4.97
CA LYS A 219 -11.54 31.71 5.77
C LYS A 219 -10.68 30.60 5.16
N THR A 220 -9.42 30.89 4.84
CA THR A 220 -8.46 29.87 4.40
C THR A 220 -8.16 28.91 5.54
N VAL A 221 -8.37 27.61 5.29
CA VAL A 221 -8.19 26.53 6.27
C VAL A 221 -6.99 25.65 5.97
N GLY A 222 -6.44 25.69 4.75
CA GLY A 222 -5.25 24.93 4.38
C GLY A 222 -4.98 24.94 2.90
N LYS A 223 -4.17 23.96 2.45
CA LYS A 223 -3.83 23.74 1.04
C LYS A 223 -3.90 22.25 0.73
N THR A 224 -4.16 21.91 -0.53
CA THR A 224 -4.09 20.53 -1.02
C THR A 224 -2.65 20.00 -0.97
N ASP A 225 -2.49 18.72 -0.64
CA ASP A 225 -1.20 18.02 -0.60
C ASP A 225 -0.70 17.63 -2.00
N ALA A 226 0.39 16.86 -2.06
CA ALA A 226 1.00 16.38 -3.31
C ALA A 226 0.07 15.46 -4.13
N GLN A 227 -0.91 14.85 -3.48
CA GLN A 227 -1.94 13.99 -4.09
C GLN A 227 -3.21 14.77 -4.45
N GLY A 228 -3.23 16.07 -4.19
CA GLY A 228 -4.39 16.93 -4.40
C GLY A 228 -5.47 16.75 -3.33
N ASP A 229 -5.14 16.11 -2.23
CA ASP A 229 -6.05 15.83 -1.13
C ASP A 229 -5.99 16.93 -0.07
N TYR A 230 -7.13 17.22 0.51
CA TYR A 230 -7.25 18.04 1.70
C TYR A 230 -8.43 17.57 2.54
N THR A 231 -8.20 17.41 3.82
CA THR A 231 -9.22 16.96 4.76
C THR A 231 -9.46 18.02 5.82
N TYR A 232 -10.72 18.31 6.10
CA TYR A 232 -11.12 19.25 7.13
C TYR A 232 -12.18 18.63 8.04
N THR A 233 -11.90 18.61 9.34
CA THR A 233 -12.85 18.18 10.36
C THR A 233 -13.61 19.37 10.90
N PHE A 234 -14.91 19.38 10.68
CA PHE A 234 -15.81 20.39 11.21
C PHE A 234 -16.42 19.92 12.52
N ARG A 235 -16.17 20.69 13.58
CA ARG A 235 -16.76 20.48 14.92
C ARG A 235 -17.85 21.52 15.15
N GLY A 236 -19.11 21.10 15.09
CA GLY A 236 -20.25 21.99 15.26
C GLY A 236 -21.59 21.35 14.99
N GLU A 237 -22.63 22.17 14.79
CA GLU A 237 -23.94 21.63 14.49
C GLU A 237 -23.97 20.98 13.09
N PRO A 238 -24.41 19.73 12.98
CA PRO A 238 -24.52 19.04 11.71
C PRO A 238 -25.60 19.65 10.83
N GLY A 239 -25.44 19.49 9.52
CA GLY A 239 -26.37 20.05 8.55
C GLY A 239 -26.18 21.52 8.25
N ARG A 240 -25.18 22.19 8.87
CA ARG A 240 -24.82 23.56 8.51
C ARG A 240 -24.37 23.61 7.05
N LYS A 241 -24.90 24.59 6.33
CA LYS A 241 -24.39 24.91 4.98
C LYS A 241 -23.08 25.69 5.12
N ALA A 242 -22.06 25.29 4.38
CA ALA A 242 -20.79 25.98 4.26
C ALA A 242 -20.43 26.20 2.80
N VAL A 243 -19.79 27.32 2.50
CA VAL A 243 -19.23 27.58 1.17
C VAL A 243 -17.77 27.14 1.16
N VAL A 244 -17.49 26.10 0.41
CA VAL A 244 -16.12 25.61 0.15
C VAL A 244 -15.62 26.27 -1.10
N ALA A 245 -14.41 26.84 -1.06
CA ALA A 245 -13.77 27.40 -2.21
C ALA A 245 -12.31 26.94 -2.34
N LEU A 246 -11.87 26.73 -3.57
CA LEU A 246 -10.47 26.47 -3.92
C LEU A 246 -9.98 27.60 -4.81
N ALA A 247 -8.82 28.15 -4.50
CA ALA A 247 -8.11 29.06 -5.36
C ALA A 247 -7.00 28.30 -6.09
N ALA A 248 -7.05 28.32 -7.40
CA ALA A 248 -6.18 27.56 -8.29
C ALA A 248 -5.53 28.49 -9.34
N PRO A 249 -4.63 29.40 -8.92
CA PRO A 249 -3.95 30.27 -9.88
C PRO A 249 -3.12 29.43 -10.85
N GLY A 250 -3.18 29.77 -12.14
CA GLY A 250 -2.54 28.98 -13.19
C GLY A 250 -3.34 27.76 -13.68
N TYR A 251 -4.57 27.58 -13.20
CA TYR A 251 -5.48 26.53 -13.62
C TYR A 251 -6.84 27.09 -14.07
N ILE A 252 -7.62 26.26 -14.73
CA ILE A 252 -9.00 26.52 -15.13
C ILE A 252 -9.91 25.46 -14.48
N PRO A 253 -10.92 25.88 -13.70
CA PRO A 253 -11.16 27.27 -13.30
C PRO A 253 -10.08 27.80 -12.34
N ALA A 254 -9.74 29.09 -12.41
CA ALA A 254 -8.78 29.70 -11.51
C ALA A 254 -9.30 29.79 -10.06
N ALA A 255 -10.61 29.69 -9.87
CA ALA A 255 -11.27 29.56 -8.59
C ALA A 255 -12.53 28.71 -8.77
N TRP A 256 -12.81 27.88 -7.76
CA TRP A 256 -14.02 27.08 -7.71
C TRP A 256 -14.70 27.27 -6.36
N ARG A 257 -16.01 27.34 -6.37
CA ARG A 257 -16.84 27.47 -5.16
C ARG A 257 -18.03 26.53 -5.26
N THR A 258 -18.37 25.92 -4.12
CA THR A 258 -19.58 25.12 -3.98
C THR A 258 -20.15 25.28 -2.58
N SER A 259 -21.47 25.13 -2.46
CA SER A 259 -22.13 25.10 -1.17
C SER A 259 -22.38 23.63 -0.79
N VAL A 260 -21.93 23.25 0.38
CA VAL A 260 -22.10 21.88 0.90
C VAL A 260 -22.82 21.91 2.24
N ARG A 261 -23.55 20.86 2.54
CA ARG A 261 -24.09 20.59 3.86
C ARG A 261 -23.06 19.75 4.61
N LEU A 262 -22.55 20.29 5.74
CA LEU A 262 -21.56 19.58 6.56
C LEU A 262 -22.29 18.60 7.48
N GLU A 263 -22.41 17.35 7.00
CA GLU A 263 -23.07 16.27 7.73
C GLU A 263 -22.37 14.95 7.37
N GLY A 264 -21.89 14.22 8.38
CA GLY A 264 -21.15 12.97 8.16
C GLY A 264 -19.88 13.16 7.31
N HIS A 265 -19.70 12.34 6.28
CA HIS A 265 -18.61 12.45 5.33
C HIS A 265 -19.07 13.16 4.05
N VAL A 266 -18.46 14.29 3.75
CA VAL A 266 -18.69 15.04 2.52
C VAL A 266 -17.46 14.93 1.64
N ASN A 267 -17.60 14.31 0.47
CA ASN A 267 -16.53 14.15 -0.51
C ASN A 267 -16.74 15.12 -1.66
N LEU A 268 -15.76 15.94 -1.94
CA LEU A 268 -15.74 16.86 -3.06
C LEU A 268 -14.58 16.51 -3.99
N GLN A 269 -14.88 16.32 -5.26
CA GLN A 269 -13.87 16.13 -6.29
C GLN A 269 -14.02 17.18 -7.39
N ARG A 270 -12.90 17.80 -7.79
CA ARG A 270 -12.89 18.77 -8.88
C ARG A 270 -11.65 18.64 -9.73
N TYR A 271 -11.85 18.73 -11.06
CA TYR A 271 -10.78 18.81 -12.04
C TYR A 271 -10.41 20.26 -12.32
N PHE A 272 -9.10 20.50 -12.39
CA PHE A 272 -8.47 21.77 -12.76
C PHE A 272 -7.51 21.52 -13.90
N TYR A 273 -7.58 22.32 -14.94
CA TYR A 273 -6.74 22.18 -16.13
C TYR A 273 -5.69 23.28 -16.16
N PRO A 274 -4.40 22.98 -16.34
CA PRO A 274 -3.36 24.00 -16.33
C PRO A 274 -3.52 24.99 -17.49
N THR A 275 -3.33 26.28 -17.20
CA THR A 275 -3.34 27.34 -18.23
C THR A 275 -2.10 27.30 -19.13
N ALA A 276 -1.00 26.73 -18.62
CA ALA A 276 0.20 26.44 -19.39
C ALA A 276 0.40 24.92 -19.45
N PRO A 277 0.61 24.31 -20.62
CA PRO A 277 0.83 22.88 -20.71
C PRO A 277 2.18 22.53 -20.07
N ARG A 278 2.24 21.40 -19.35
CA ARG A 278 3.48 20.89 -18.83
C ARG A 278 4.21 20.03 -19.86
N PRO A 279 5.53 20.05 -19.90
CA PRO A 279 6.28 19.13 -20.73
C PRO A 279 5.98 17.67 -20.39
N ILE A 280 5.87 16.85 -21.43
CA ILE A 280 5.66 15.40 -21.32
C ILE A 280 7.00 14.76 -20.94
N ARG A 281 7.04 14.03 -19.84
CA ARG A 281 8.25 13.30 -19.41
C ARG A 281 8.35 12.02 -20.21
N ILE A 282 9.37 11.93 -21.06
CA ILE A 282 9.60 10.82 -21.97
C ILE A 282 10.88 10.11 -21.58
N GLY A 283 10.82 8.80 -21.41
CA GLY A 283 11.99 7.94 -21.32
C GLY A 283 12.18 7.15 -22.61
N ILE A 284 13.33 7.27 -23.26
CA ILE A 284 13.71 6.37 -24.34
C ILE A 284 14.27 5.12 -23.68
N TYR A 285 13.58 3.97 -23.88
CA TYR A 285 14.02 2.74 -23.24
C TYR A 285 15.24 2.19 -23.96
N ARG A 286 15.11 1.88 -25.26
CA ARG A 286 16.21 1.59 -26.21
C ARG A 286 15.73 1.57 -27.65
N VAL A 287 16.72 1.67 -28.56
CA VAL A 287 16.60 1.32 -29.97
C VAL A 287 17.35 0.02 -30.22
N VAL A 288 16.71 -0.96 -30.86
CA VAL A 288 17.24 -2.31 -30.98
C VAL A 288 17.30 -2.80 -32.43
N GLY A 289 18.19 -3.74 -32.71
CA GLY A 289 18.26 -4.39 -34.01
C GLY A 289 17.11 -5.39 -34.22
N ASN A 290 16.51 -5.40 -35.42
CA ASN A 290 15.39 -6.28 -35.78
C ASN A 290 15.63 -7.06 -37.08
N THR A 291 16.88 -7.46 -37.38
CA THR A 291 17.18 -8.29 -38.55
C THR A 291 18.04 -9.47 -38.14
N PRO A 292 17.56 -10.72 -38.32
CA PRO A 292 18.34 -11.90 -37.98
C PRO A 292 19.65 -11.99 -38.76
N GLY A 293 20.73 -12.39 -38.08
CA GLY A 293 22.03 -12.60 -38.70
C GLY A 293 22.78 -11.35 -39.11
N VAL A 294 22.27 -10.17 -38.78
CA VAL A 294 22.93 -8.88 -39.03
C VAL A 294 23.24 -8.21 -37.71
N ASP A 295 24.49 -7.82 -37.48
CA ASP A 295 24.85 -7.00 -36.32
C ASP A 295 24.43 -5.56 -36.58
N LEU A 296 23.37 -5.13 -35.87
CA LEU A 296 22.83 -3.77 -35.95
C LEU A 296 23.11 -2.96 -34.66
N LYS A 297 23.93 -3.48 -33.73
CA LYS A 297 24.16 -2.86 -32.43
C LYS A 297 24.66 -1.42 -32.54
N ASP A 298 25.67 -1.18 -33.36
CA ASP A 298 26.23 0.15 -33.53
C ASP A 298 25.24 1.11 -34.23
N VAL A 299 24.51 0.61 -35.22
CA VAL A 299 23.52 1.38 -35.96
C VAL A 299 22.33 1.74 -35.04
N ALA A 300 21.90 0.80 -34.22
CA ALA A 300 20.84 1.01 -33.24
C ALA A 300 21.25 2.02 -32.15
N ALA A 301 22.47 1.89 -31.63
CA ALA A 301 23.04 2.83 -30.67
C ALA A 301 23.18 4.25 -31.25
N GLN A 302 23.62 4.37 -32.50
CA GLN A 302 23.66 5.67 -33.21
C GLN A 302 22.25 6.26 -33.37
N ALA A 303 21.25 5.45 -33.75
CA ALA A 303 19.88 5.88 -33.86
C ALA A 303 19.29 6.36 -32.51
N GLU A 304 19.58 5.62 -31.43
CA GLU A 304 19.15 5.99 -30.05
C GLU A 304 19.74 7.32 -29.62
N GLN A 305 21.05 7.49 -29.79
CA GLN A 305 21.76 8.73 -29.42
C GLN A 305 21.24 9.91 -30.24
N SER A 306 21.08 9.72 -31.54
CA SER A 306 20.53 10.73 -32.44
C SER A 306 19.08 11.11 -32.09
N LEU A 307 18.26 10.11 -31.73
CA LEU A 307 16.87 10.31 -31.31
C LEU A 307 16.81 11.16 -30.03
N ALA A 308 17.56 10.81 -29.01
CA ALA A 308 17.62 11.55 -27.75
C ALA A 308 18.08 13.00 -27.98
N ALA A 309 19.21 13.17 -28.70
CA ALA A 309 19.78 14.48 -28.97
C ALA A 309 18.85 15.44 -29.75
N GLN A 310 17.93 14.92 -30.54
CA GLN A 310 17.03 15.69 -31.34
C GLN A 310 15.63 15.85 -30.75
N LEU A 311 15.08 14.78 -30.14
CA LEU A 311 13.73 14.77 -29.59
C LEU A 311 13.59 15.76 -28.42
N PHE A 312 14.57 15.79 -27.51
CA PHE A 312 14.51 16.64 -26.32
C PHE A 312 14.88 18.12 -26.55
N ARG A 313 15.19 18.49 -27.77
CA ARG A 313 15.24 19.92 -28.19
C ARG A 313 13.83 20.52 -28.31
N PHE A 314 12.81 19.67 -28.40
CA PHE A 314 11.44 20.14 -28.49
C PHE A 314 10.88 20.41 -27.07
N PRO A 315 10.47 21.65 -26.74
CA PRO A 315 10.09 22.05 -25.40
C PRO A 315 8.91 21.26 -24.79
N ALA A 316 8.09 20.64 -25.66
CA ALA A 316 6.99 19.79 -25.22
C ALA A 316 7.46 18.47 -24.55
N PHE A 317 8.72 18.07 -24.76
CA PHE A 317 9.28 16.82 -24.26
C PHE A 317 10.39 17.08 -23.25
N ARG A 318 10.28 16.41 -22.11
CA ARG A 318 11.30 16.44 -21.07
C ARG A 318 11.91 15.04 -20.91
N GLU A 319 13.20 14.97 -21.03
CA GLU A 319 13.93 13.70 -20.87
C GLU A 319 13.79 13.11 -19.46
N VAL A 320 13.52 11.81 -19.42
CA VAL A 320 13.81 10.96 -18.28
C VAL A 320 15.04 10.14 -18.65
N PRO A 321 16.19 10.29 -17.96
CA PRO A 321 17.42 9.60 -18.34
C PRO A 321 17.21 8.09 -18.47
N THR A 322 17.78 7.49 -19.52
CA THR A 322 17.62 6.07 -19.85
C THR A 322 18.04 5.17 -18.69
N GLU A 323 19.14 5.51 -17.99
CA GLU A 323 19.63 4.78 -16.83
C GLU A 323 18.63 4.80 -15.67
N THR A 324 18.02 5.97 -15.42
CA THR A 324 16.97 6.12 -14.41
C THR A 324 15.75 5.26 -14.77
N LEU A 325 15.32 5.31 -16.02
CA LEU A 325 14.19 4.51 -16.50
C LEU A 325 14.47 3.00 -16.37
N GLN A 326 15.64 2.57 -16.80
CA GLN A 326 16.06 1.15 -16.73
C GLN A 326 16.22 0.67 -15.29
N ALA A 327 16.74 1.52 -14.39
CA ALA A 327 16.85 1.20 -12.97
C ALA A 327 15.45 1.02 -12.33
N GLU A 328 14.51 1.91 -12.61
CA GLU A 328 13.13 1.82 -12.13
C GLU A 328 12.41 0.58 -12.67
N ILE A 329 12.60 0.23 -13.94
CA ILE A 329 12.03 -0.97 -14.56
C ILE A 329 12.60 -2.23 -13.90
N ARG A 330 13.92 -2.30 -13.70
CA ARG A 330 14.59 -3.44 -13.03
C ARG A 330 14.16 -3.57 -11.57
N GLN A 331 14.19 -2.48 -10.80
CA GLN A 331 13.81 -2.48 -9.39
C GLN A 331 12.39 -2.99 -9.18
N ARG A 332 11.50 -2.70 -10.14
CA ARG A 332 10.07 -3.07 -10.05
C ARG A 332 9.74 -4.36 -10.76
N LYS A 333 10.74 -5.05 -11.31
CA LYS A 333 10.58 -6.30 -12.08
C LYS A 333 9.49 -6.19 -13.17
N LEU A 334 9.45 -5.05 -13.87
CA LEU A 334 8.52 -4.84 -14.97
C LEU A 334 9.06 -5.47 -16.25
N SER A 335 8.26 -6.30 -16.92
CA SER A 335 8.60 -6.83 -18.24
C SER A 335 8.29 -5.83 -19.34
N ILE A 336 8.97 -5.95 -20.48
CA ILE A 336 8.67 -5.16 -21.67
C ILE A 336 7.29 -5.51 -22.21
N GLU A 337 6.89 -6.78 -22.18
CA GLU A 337 5.54 -7.23 -22.52
C GLU A 337 4.50 -6.52 -21.66
N ARG A 338 4.71 -6.44 -20.34
CA ARG A 338 3.81 -5.72 -19.45
C ARG A 338 3.75 -4.23 -19.80
N ILE A 339 4.90 -3.60 -20.05
CA ILE A 339 4.98 -2.17 -20.42
C ILE A 339 4.23 -1.89 -21.72
N THR A 340 4.40 -2.76 -22.72
CA THR A 340 3.79 -2.57 -24.04
C THR A 340 2.33 -3.03 -24.11
N ALA A 341 1.94 -4.08 -23.40
CA ALA A 341 0.59 -4.64 -23.47
C ALA A 341 -0.36 -4.08 -22.40
N LYS A 342 0.11 -3.92 -21.15
CA LYS A 342 -0.70 -3.47 -20.00
C LYS A 342 -0.30 -2.09 -19.48
N GLY A 343 0.88 -1.61 -19.87
CA GLY A 343 1.44 -0.35 -19.40
C GLY A 343 1.96 -0.44 -17.94
N TRP A 344 2.17 0.73 -17.35
CA TRP A 344 2.70 0.91 -15.99
C TRP A 344 1.81 1.82 -15.13
N GLN A 345 0.55 1.97 -15.52
CA GLN A 345 -0.40 2.90 -14.88
C GLN A 345 -0.57 2.63 -13.39
N ASP A 346 -0.57 1.36 -12.99
CA ASP A 346 -0.77 0.93 -11.60
C ASP A 346 0.54 0.76 -10.84
N THR A 347 1.65 1.29 -11.37
CA THR A 347 2.97 1.20 -10.76
C THR A 347 3.49 2.59 -10.37
N PRO A 348 4.42 2.69 -9.39
CA PRO A 348 5.06 3.95 -9.05
C PRO A 348 5.89 4.59 -10.20
N LEU A 349 6.28 3.81 -11.23
CA LEU A 349 6.95 4.32 -12.43
C LEU A 349 6.15 5.45 -13.10
N ARG A 350 4.82 5.41 -12.98
CA ARG A 350 3.93 6.48 -13.42
C ARG A 350 4.27 7.86 -12.85
N ALA A 351 4.83 7.92 -11.64
CA ALA A 351 5.24 9.19 -11.04
C ALA A 351 6.48 9.78 -11.71
N THR A 352 7.27 8.97 -12.39
CA THR A 352 8.56 9.36 -13.00
C THR A 352 8.42 9.65 -14.49
N VAL A 353 7.68 8.83 -15.23
CA VAL A 353 7.59 8.90 -16.69
C VAL A 353 6.14 8.92 -17.18
N ASP A 354 5.85 9.78 -18.14
CA ASP A 354 4.52 9.89 -18.75
C ASP A 354 4.40 9.00 -19.98
N MET A 355 5.49 8.86 -20.75
CA MET A 355 5.56 8.02 -21.96
C MET A 355 6.91 7.33 -22.05
N ILE A 356 6.88 6.10 -22.56
CA ILE A 356 8.09 5.34 -22.90
C ILE A 356 8.18 5.22 -24.41
N VAL A 357 9.36 5.53 -24.93
CA VAL A 357 9.70 5.36 -26.34
C VAL A 357 10.50 4.09 -26.52
N LEU A 358 10.03 3.25 -27.44
CA LEU A 358 10.73 2.07 -27.95
C LEU A 358 11.09 2.32 -29.40
N GLY A 359 12.31 1.98 -29.78
CA GLY A 359 12.77 2.07 -31.15
C GLY A 359 13.32 0.74 -31.65
N SER A 360 13.34 0.56 -32.97
CA SER A 360 14.00 -0.55 -33.63
C SER A 360 14.61 -0.16 -34.97
N VAL A 361 15.69 -0.85 -35.34
CA VAL A 361 16.32 -0.68 -36.67
C VAL A 361 16.34 -2.06 -37.34
N ALA A 362 15.81 -2.12 -38.55
CA ALA A 362 15.85 -3.29 -39.40
C ALA A 362 16.67 -3.03 -40.66
N LYS A 363 17.30 -4.05 -41.22
CA LYS A 363 17.87 -4.02 -42.55
C LYS A 363 16.72 -3.95 -43.60
N ASP A 364 16.80 -3.05 -44.54
CA ASP A 364 15.80 -2.83 -45.60
C ASP A 364 16.54 -2.71 -46.96
N GLY A 365 16.67 -3.83 -47.68
CA GLY A 365 17.56 -3.93 -48.82
C GLY A 365 19.02 -3.58 -48.46
N ASP A 366 19.62 -2.63 -49.13
CA ASP A 366 20.96 -2.11 -48.80
C ASP A 366 20.93 -1.07 -47.69
N GLY A 367 19.76 -0.58 -47.32
CA GLY A 367 19.54 0.46 -46.30
C GLY A 367 19.03 -0.06 -44.99
N TYR A 368 18.46 0.84 -44.22
CA TYR A 368 17.91 0.57 -42.87
C TYR A 368 16.55 1.27 -42.74
N LEU A 369 15.63 0.56 -42.05
CA LEU A 369 14.34 1.08 -41.58
C LEU A 369 14.46 1.31 -40.09
N THR A 370 14.21 2.51 -39.60
CA THR A 370 14.13 2.83 -38.18
C THR A 370 12.66 3.10 -37.84
N GLU A 371 12.15 2.48 -36.78
CA GLU A 371 10.83 2.73 -36.22
C GLU A 371 10.97 3.28 -34.81
N VAL A 372 10.10 4.23 -34.43
CA VAL A 372 10.00 4.83 -33.10
C VAL A 372 8.55 4.84 -32.65
N LYS A 373 8.25 4.27 -31.48
CA LYS A 373 6.90 4.14 -30.89
C LYS A 373 6.80 4.85 -29.56
N PHE A 374 5.71 5.58 -29.37
CA PHE A 374 5.39 6.25 -28.12
C PHE A 374 4.26 5.51 -27.40
N HIS A 375 4.59 4.93 -26.24
CA HIS A 375 3.65 4.21 -25.38
C HIS A 375 3.21 5.10 -24.21
N THR A 376 1.89 5.14 -23.97
CA THR A 376 1.32 5.77 -22.77
C THR A 376 1.44 4.86 -21.55
N ALA A 377 1.21 5.42 -20.36
CA ALA A 377 1.18 4.64 -19.12
C ALA A 377 0.16 3.48 -19.12
N GLY A 378 -0.88 3.54 -19.95
CA GLY A 378 -1.81 2.43 -20.17
C GLY A 378 -1.36 1.40 -21.20
N GLY A 379 -0.10 1.45 -21.68
CA GLY A 379 0.46 0.51 -22.67
C GLY A 379 0.08 0.80 -24.13
N LYS A 380 -0.83 1.73 -24.35
CA LYS A 380 -1.32 2.07 -25.71
C LYS A 380 -0.26 2.83 -26.52
N VAL A 381 -0.01 2.44 -27.76
CA VAL A 381 0.73 3.23 -28.73
C VAL A 381 -0.14 4.39 -29.18
N ILE A 382 0.32 5.62 -28.95
CA ILE A 382 -0.40 6.83 -29.38
C ILE A 382 0.19 7.46 -30.62
N PHE A 383 1.42 7.15 -30.93
CA PHE A 383 2.14 7.64 -32.10
C PHE A 383 3.25 6.66 -32.47
N SER A 384 3.45 6.45 -33.76
CA SER A 384 4.58 5.73 -34.30
C SER A 384 5.04 6.37 -35.58
N GLU A 385 6.36 6.41 -35.82
CA GLU A 385 6.96 6.97 -37.04
C GLU A 385 8.09 6.08 -37.52
N ILE A 386 8.29 6.06 -38.86
CA ILE A 386 9.35 5.32 -39.51
C ILE A 386 10.24 6.24 -40.34
N GLY A 387 11.51 5.87 -40.47
CA GLY A 387 12.46 6.54 -41.34
C GLY A 387 13.33 5.57 -42.10
N HIS A 388 13.68 5.90 -43.30
CA HIS A 388 14.55 5.09 -44.18
C HIS A 388 15.93 5.75 -44.29
N ALA A 389 16.98 4.98 -44.07
CA ALA A 389 18.36 5.38 -44.27
C ALA A 389 19.04 4.50 -45.33
N ARG A 390 19.69 5.11 -46.30
CA ARG A 390 20.38 4.37 -47.36
C ARG A 390 21.67 3.67 -46.89
N SER A 391 22.25 4.14 -45.79
CA SER A 391 23.46 3.60 -45.21
C SER A 391 23.54 3.94 -43.71
N ALA A 392 24.43 3.31 -42.95
CA ALA A 392 24.67 3.66 -41.58
C ALA A 392 25.00 5.14 -41.36
N ARG A 393 25.75 5.75 -42.29
CA ARG A 393 26.10 7.20 -42.23
C ARG A 393 24.89 8.12 -42.35
N SER A 394 23.79 7.66 -42.94
CA SER A 394 22.54 8.45 -43.12
C SER A 394 21.49 8.21 -42.02
N ILE A 395 21.81 7.42 -41.00
CA ILE A 395 20.91 7.17 -39.84
C ILE A 395 20.52 8.49 -39.15
N ASP A 396 21.48 9.37 -38.88
CA ASP A 396 21.20 10.65 -38.22
C ASP A 396 20.25 11.53 -39.01
N SER A 397 20.34 11.50 -40.35
CA SER A 397 19.41 12.20 -41.24
C SER A 397 18.01 11.60 -41.16
N SER A 398 17.92 10.28 -41.25
CA SER A 398 16.66 9.53 -41.10
C SER A 398 15.98 9.78 -39.76
N VAL A 399 16.72 9.73 -38.66
CA VAL A 399 16.20 10.05 -37.33
C VAL A 399 15.76 11.51 -37.22
N ARG A 400 16.46 12.44 -37.88
CA ARG A 400 16.04 13.84 -37.93
C ARG A 400 14.68 13.98 -38.61
N ASP A 401 14.45 13.25 -39.68
CA ASP A 401 13.17 13.25 -40.39
C ASP A 401 12.06 12.65 -39.53
N ILE A 402 12.35 11.53 -38.82
CA ILE A 402 11.43 10.95 -37.81
C ILE A 402 11.06 12.00 -36.77
N VAL A 403 12.04 12.66 -36.16
CA VAL A 403 11.79 13.65 -35.10
C VAL A 403 11.02 14.84 -35.60
N SER A 404 11.32 15.29 -36.84
CA SER A 404 10.55 16.37 -37.48
C SER A 404 9.08 15.97 -37.61
N ASN A 405 8.80 14.77 -38.09
CA ASN A 405 7.44 14.25 -38.24
C ASN A 405 6.75 14.08 -36.88
N VAL A 406 7.50 13.60 -35.86
CA VAL A 406 6.98 13.53 -34.46
C VAL A 406 6.57 14.91 -33.98
N ILE A 407 7.44 15.92 -34.11
CA ILE A 407 7.16 17.29 -33.66
C ILE A 407 5.92 17.87 -34.34
N GLU A 408 5.74 17.59 -35.63
CA GLU A 408 4.62 18.12 -36.43
C GLU A 408 3.29 17.40 -36.18
N ARG A 409 3.34 16.06 -35.98
CA ARG A 409 2.16 15.19 -36.00
C ARG A 409 1.79 14.61 -34.63
N PHE A 410 2.68 14.70 -33.64
CA PHE A 410 2.40 14.16 -32.30
C PHE A 410 1.09 14.73 -31.76
N PRO A 411 0.20 13.90 -31.17
CA PRO A 411 -1.10 14.33 -30.68
C PRO A 411 -0.96 15.13 -29.37
N LEU A 412 -0.45 16.37 -29.49
CA LEU A 412 -0.35 17.28 -28.36
C LEU A 412 -1.71 17.58 -27.77
N GLU A 413 -1.80 17.51 -26.47
CA GLU A 413 -3.00 17.84 -25.72
C GLU A 413 -2.90 19.24 -25.13
N GLY A 414 -3.97 19.98 -25.25
CA GLY A 414 -4.13 21.31 -24.68
C GLY A 414 -5.53 21.51 -24.13
N THR A 415 -5.78 22.71 -23.65
CA THR A 415 -7.04 23.10 -23.00
C THR A 415 -7.53 24.41 -23.57
N VAL A 416 -8.85 24.54 -23.76
CA VAL A 416 -9.49 25.80 -24.04
C VAL A 416 -9.41 26.70 -22.81
N ILE A 417 -8.66 27.80 -22.89
CA ILE A 417 -8.38 28.69 -21.75
C ILE A 417 -9.14 30.02 -21.78
N GLY A 418 -9.83 30.31 -22.87
CA GLY A 418 -10.61 31.56 -23.04
C GLY A 418 -11.44 31.58 -24.31
N ALA A 419 -12.30 32.54 -24.40
CA ALA A 419 -13.10 32.83 -25.59
C ALA A 419 -13.00 34.33 -25.96
N GLU A 420 -12.86 34.62 -27.22
CA GLU A 420 -12.77 35.97 -27.81
C GLU A 420 -13.74 36.06 -28.97
N GLY A 421 -14.98 36.47 -28.69
CA GLY A 421 -16.06 36.46 -29.70
C GLY A 421 -16.41 35.01 -30.07
N ASP A 422 -16.27 34.69 -31.34
CA ASP A 422 -16.49 33.37 -31.95
C ASP A 422 -15.23 32.49 -31.95
N ARG A 423 -14.12 32.98 -31.42
CA ARG A 423 -12.84 32.28 -31.36
C ARG A 423 -12.52 31.84 -29.94
N TYR A 424 -11.74 30.79 -29.85
CA TYR A 424 -11.35 30.19 -28.59
C TYR A 424 -9.83 30.19 -28.44
N ARG A 425 -9.36 30.59 -27.28
CA ARG A 425 -7.95 30.55 -26.95
C ARG A 425 -7.60 29.20 -26.36
N ILE A 426 -6.56 28.55 -26.90
CA ILE A 426 -6.00 27.32 -26.35
C ILE A 426 -4.62 27.58 -25.79
N ASN A 427 -4.19 26.77 -24.77
CA ASN A 427 -2.89 26.91 -24.09
C ASN A 427 -1.68 26.34 -24.85
N LEU A 428 -1.80 26.08 -26.14
CA LEU A 428 -0.72 25.63 -27.00
C LEU A 428 -0.38 26.73 -28.02
N GLY A 429 0.88 27.11 -28.12
CA GLY A 429 1.35 28.18 -29.01
C GLY A 429 2.54 27.78 -29.89
N ARG A 430 3.19 28.78 -30.46
CA ARG A 430 4.34 28.57 -31.39
C ARG A 430 5.51 27.85 -30.76
N SER A 431 5.73 28.02 -29.43
CA SER A 431 6.76 27.27 -28.69
C SER A 431 6.52 25.77 -28.74
N TRP A 432 5.26 25.34 -28.94
CA TRP A 432 4.83 23.95 -29.09
C TRP A 432 4.61 23.56 -30.57
N ARG A 433 5.18 24.31 -31.49
CA ARG A 433 4.96 24.12 -32.96
C ARG A 433 3.48 24.10 -33.35
N VAL A 434 2.66 24.91 -32.64
CA VAL A 434 1.25 25.15 -33.01
C VAL A 434 1.15 26.49 -33.70
N GLY A 435 0.72 26.47 -34.96
CA GLY A 435 0.61 27.64 -35.81
C GLY A 435 -0.65 27.61 -36.64
N ARG A 436 -0.82 28.64 -37.47
CA ARG A 436 -1.97 28.76 -38.38
C ARG A 436 -2.14 27.50 -39.25
N GLY A 437 -3.37 27.02 -39.37
CA GLY A 437 -3.72 25.80 -40.10
C GLY A 437 -3.60 24.51 -39.28
N THR A 438 -3.05 24.56 -38.07
CA THR A 438 -3.03 23.36 -37.20
C THR A 438 -4.44 23.03 -36.74
N GLU A 439 -4.87 21.77 -36.98
CA GLU A 439 -6.19 21.28 -36.61
C GLU A 439 -6.16 20.56 -35.28
N PHE A 440 -7.24 20.69 -34.50
CA PHE A 440 -7.47 20.02 -33.25
C PHE A 440 -8.85 19.34 -33.21
N THR A 441 -8.90 18.17 -32.61
CA THR A 441 -10.14 17.56 -32.18
C THR A 441 -10.52 18.15 -30.81
N LEU A 442 -11.73 18.67 -30.70
CA LEU A 442 -12.32 19.13 -29.44
C LEU A 442 -13.00 17.98 -28.74
N THR A 443 -12.69 17.79 -27.46
CA THR A 443 -13.24 16.71 -26.67
C THR A 443 -13.77 17.21 -25.33
N ALA A 444 -14.89 16.64 -24.87
CA ALA A 444 -15.43 16.88 -23.55
C ALA A 444 -15.35 15.60 -22.69
N PRO A 445 -15.11 15.71 -21.38
CA PRO A 445 -15.05 14.55 -20.50
C PRO A 445 -16.42 13.86 -20.40
N THR A 446 -16.42 12.54 -20.41
CA THR A 446 -17.56 11.72 -19.98
C THR A 446 -17.35 11.34 -18.54
N LEU A 447 -18.33 11.69 -17.68
CA LEU A 447 -18.24 11.43 -16.26
C LEU A 447 -18.89 10.08 -15.93
N GLY A 448 -18.20 9.22 -15.19
CA GLY A 448 -18.70 7.99 -14.61
C GLY A 448 -19.20 8.21 -13.19
N GLU A 449 -19.37 7.11 -12.46
CA GLU A 449 -19.82 7.14 -11.06
C GLU A 449 -18.90 8.00 -10.17
N GLY A 450 -19.51 8.81 -9.30
CA GLY A 450 -18.79 9.70 -8.40
C GLY A 450 -18.10 10.89 -9.08
N GLY A 451 -18.47 11.23 -10.34
CA GLY A 451 -17.90 12.36 -11.06
C GLY A 451 -16.47 12.13 -11.57
N LYS A 452 -16.00 10.89 -11.59
CA LYS A 452 -14.70 10.53 -12.19
C LYS A 452 -14.79 10.62 -13.72
N VAL A 453 -13.72 11.13 -14.36
CA VAL A 453 -13.62 11.10 -15.82
C VAL A 453 -13.47 9.63 -16.26
N ALA A 454 -14.49 9.11 -16.92
CA ALA A 454 -14.51 7.75 -17.48
C ALA A 454 -13.89 7.70 -18.87
N GLY A 455 -13.84 8.86 -19.57
CA GLY A 455 -13.30 8.98 -20.91
C GLY A 455 -13.55 10.36 -21.49
N TYR A 456 -13.26 10.51 -22.77
CA TYR A 456 -13.51 11.73 -23.53
C TYR A 456 -14.30 11.41 -24.78
N ARG A 457 -15.31 12.22 -25.08
CA ARG A 457 -16.07 12.16 -26.34
C ARG A 457 -15.66 13.31 -27.23
N GLU A 458 -15.52 13.06 -28.53
CA GLU A 458 -15.35 14.12 -29.52
C GLU A 458 -16.62 14.96 -29.59
N THR A 459 -16.45 16.28 -29.48
CA THR A 459 -17.54 17.26 -29.54
C THR A 459 -17.45 18.13 -30.77
N GLY A 460 -16.27 18.20 -31.43
CA GLY A 460 -16.08 19.00 -32.61
C GLY A 460 -14.62 19.08 -33.04
N ARG A 461 -14.34 20.03 -33.93
CA ARG A 461 -13.00 20.33 -34.44
C ARG A 461 -12.77 21.84 -34.48
N MET A 462 -11.52 22.23 -34.37
CA MET A 462 -11.10 23.60 -34.48
C MET A 462 -9.77 23.71 -35.23
N GLU A 463 -9.55 24.85 -35.85
CA GLU A 463 -8.34 25.18 -36.60
C GLU A 463 -7.71 26.44 -36.03
N ILE A 464 -6.38 26.49 -35.92
CA ILE A 464 -5.65 27.67 -35.45
C ILE A 464 -5.64 28.74 -36.53
N ARG A 465 -6.16 29.92 -36.19
CA ARG A 465 -6.12 31.12 -37.04
C ARG A 465 -4.94 32.02 -36.76
N ARG A 466 -4.55 32.09 -35.48
CA ARG A 466 -3.41 32.91 -35.04
C ARG A 466 -2.64 32.19 -33.91
N GLY A 467 -1.35 31.98 -34.12
CA GLY A 467 -0.44 31.46 -33.10
C GLY A 467 0.29 32.60 -32.40
N GLU A 468 0.31 32.53 -31.07
CA GLU A 468 1.16 33.33 -30.16
C GLU A 468 2.22 32.39 -29.56
N ASP A 469 3.15 32.89 -28.74
CA ASP A 469 4.26 32.06 -28.23
C ASP A 469 3.78 30.95 -27.32
N ALA A 470 2.92 31.27 -26.34
CA ALA A 470 2.41 30.31 -25.34
C ALA A 470 0.98 29.84 -25.59
N SER A 471 0.22 30.49 -26.44
CA SER A 471 -1.19 30.21 -26.73
C SER A 471 -1.53 30.38 -28.19
N SER A 472 -2.70 29.97 -28.62
CA SER A 472 -3.20 30.19 -29.95
C SER A 472 -4.69 30.48 -29.94
N LEU A 473 -5.14 31.28 -30.91
CA LEU A 473 -6.55 31.54 -31.23
C LEU A 473 -7.02 30.55 -32.27
N ALA A 474 -8.04 29.78 -31.93
CA ALA A 474 -8.67 28.77 -32.78
C ALA A 474 -10.11 29.18 -33.15
N GLU A 475 -10.55 28.77 -34.32
CA GLU A 475 -11.93 28.86 -34.76
C GLU A 475 -12.51 27.44 -34.87
N VAL A 476 -13.77 27.29 -34.47
CA VAL A 476 -14.47 25.98 -34.56
C VAL A 476 -14.84 25.74 -36.04
N THR A 477 -14.35 24.65 -36.59
CA THR A 477 -14.63 24.23 -37.96
C THR A 477 -15.82 23.30 -38.07
N THR A 478 -16.02 22.44 -37.09
CA THR A 478 -17.19 21.55 -36.96
C THR A 478 -17.56 21.37 -35.49
N LEU A 479 -18.87 21.27 -35.24
CA LEU A 479 -19.40 21.00 -33.93
C LEU A 479 -20.52 19.94 -34.05
N LYS A 480 -20.50 18.95 -33.18
CA LYS A 480 -21.58 17.92 -33.13
C LYS A 480 -22.87 18.55 -32.62
N GLU A 481 -24.00 18.01 -33.06
CA GLU A 481 -25.32 18.52 -32.68
C GLU A 481 -25.47 18.60 -31.16
N GLY A 482 -25.92 19.74 -30.66
CA GLY A 482 -26.10 20.01 -29.23
C GLY A 482 -24.80 20.25 -28.44
N ALA A 483 -23.62 20.15 -29.06
CA ALA A 483 -22.36 20.43 -28.38
C ALA A 483 -22.09 21.94 -28.30
N LYS A 484 -21.41 22.38 -27.24
CA LYS A 484 -20.93 23.74 -27.05
C LYS A 484 -19.49 23.69 -26.55
N VAL A 485 -18.65 24.56 -27.03
CA VAL A 485 -17.29 24.72 -26.53
C VAL A 485 -17.32 25.40 -25.17
N GLN A 486 -16.64 24.81 -24.22
CA GLN A 486 -16.49 25.35 -22.86
C GLN A 486 -15.02 25.61 -22.52
N ILE A 487 -14.78 26.61 -21.68
CA ILE A 487 -13.47 26.83 -21.09
C ILE A 487 -13.19 25.60 -20.18
N GLY A 488 -12.02 24.97 -20.41
CA GLY A 488 -11.66 23.70 -19.77
C GLY A 488 -11.83 22.47 -20.69
N ASP A 489 -12.46 22.60 -21.85
CA ASP A 489 -12.51 21.54 -22.86
C ASP A 489 -11.10 21.19 -23.34
N ARG A 490 -10.87 19.90 -23.50
CA ARG A 490 -9.60 19.35 -23.98
C ARG A 490 -9.54 19.43 -25.50
N VAL A 491 -8.38 19.81 -26.01
CA VAL A 491 -8.07 19.79 -27.44
C VAL A 491 -6.90 18.85 -27.69
N VAL A 492 -6.99 18.06 -28.74
CA VAL A 492 -5.94 17.11 -29.15
C VAL A 492 -5.55 17.44 -30.59
N ARG A 493 -4.26 17.70 -30.85
CA ARG A 493 -3.76 17.92 -32.20
C ARG A 493 -4.12 16.73 -33.08
N ARG A 494 -4.73 16.99 -34.20
CA ARG A 494 -4.96 15.97 -35.21
C ARG A 494 -3.66 15.64 -35.92
N SER A 495 -3.24 14.38 -35.84
CA SER A 495 -2.38 13.85 -36.90
C SER A 495 -3.26 13.74 -38.14
N ALA A 496 -2.76 14.14 -39.30
CA ALA A 496 -3.50 14.01 -40.56
C ALA A 496 -3.79 12.51 -40.83
N ARG A 497 -4.90 12.00 -40.26
CA ARG A 497 -5.43 10.69 -40.61
C ARG A 497 -6.30 10.89 -41.85
N GLU A 498 -5.75 10.57 -43.01
CA GLU A 498 -6.56 10.51 -44.21
C GLU A 498 -7.50 9.30 -44.14
N GLY A 499 -8.75 9.52 -43.89
CA GLY A 499 -9.84 8.58 -43.97
C GLY A 499 -11.16 9.33 -43.99
N GLU A 500 -12.14 8.87 -44.69
CA GLU A 500 -13.51 9.33 -44.49
C GLU A 500 -13.98 8.84 -43.16
N GLU A 501 -14.65 9.67 -42.36
CA GLU A 501 -15.22 9.26 -41.07
C GLU A 501 -16.11 8.05 -41.28
N GLY A 502 -15.78 6.94 -40.59
CA GLY A 502 -16.56 5.73 -40.62
C GLY A 502 -16.17 4.68 -41.66
N THR A 503 -15.17 4.92 -42.53
CA THR A 503 -14.69 3.88 -43.44
C THR A 503 -13.35 3.32 -42.99
N TYR A 504 -13.27 2.00 -42.90
CA TYR A 504 -12.08 1.26 -42.43
C TYR A 504 -12.05 -0.14 -43.08
N PHE A 505 -10.90 -0.81 -43.03
CA PHE A 505 -10.81 -2.23 -43.19
C PHE A 505 -10.42 -2.90 -41.85
N LEU A 506 -10.84 -4.14 -41.67
CA LEU A 506 -10.48 -4.90 -40.49
C LEU A 506 -9.23 -5.70 -40.78
N LEU A 507 -8.10 -5.29 -40.15
CA LEU A 507 -6.84 -6.01 -40.26
C LEU A 507 -6.72 -7.04 -39.15
N THR A 508 -6.36 -8.28 -39.49
CA THR A 508 -5.96 -9.32 -38.55
C THR A 508 -4.48 -9.67 -38.84
N ALA A 509 -3.61 -9.42 -37.88
CA ALA A 509 -2.23 -9.86 -37.93
C ALA A 509 -2.04 -11.12 -37.07
N LYS A 510 -1.36 -12.11 -37.65
CA LYS A 510 -0.95 -13.34 -36.97
C LYS A 510 0.57 -13.46 -37.01
N GLY A 511 1.13 -14.14 -36.04
CA GLY A 511 2.56 -14.44 -35.98
C GLY A 511 2.87 -15.32 -34.79
N GLY A 512 4.07 -15.86 -34.72
CA GLY A 512 4.46 -16.76 -33.65
C GLY A 512 5.90 -17.17 -33.74
N VAL A 513 6.35 -17.99 -32.79
CA VAL A 513 7.67 -18.55 -32.71
C VAL A 513 7.58 -20.04 -33.07
N GLY A 514 8.32 -20.50 -34.11
CA GLY A 514 8.24 -21.85 -34.58
C GLY A 514 7.04 -22.11 -35.50
N ALA A 515 6.39 -23.28 -35.37
CA ALA A 515 5.26 -23.70 -36.21
C ALA A 515 3.88 -23.12 -35.73
N GLU A 516 3.82 -22.57 -34.54
CA GLU A 516 2.57 -22.07 -33.97
C GLU A 516 2.40 -20.59 -34.27
N THR A 517 1.33 -20.26 -35.01
CA THR A 517 0.92 -18.86 -35.25
C THR A 517 -0.33 -18.53 -34.46
N GLY A 518 -0.30 -17.41 -33.77
CA GLY A 518 -1.42 -16.89 -33.00
C GLY A 518 -1.69 -15.41 -33.31
N PRO A 519 -2.68 -14.80 -32.66
CA PRO A 519 -2.94 -13.36 -32.78
C PRO A 519 -1.69 -12.55 -32.45
N LEU A 520 -1.32 -11.61 -33.31
CA LEU A 520 -0.14 -10.77 -33.16
C LEU A 520 -0.54 -9.37 -32.67
N ALA A 521 -0.42 -9.18 -31.37
CA ALA A 521 -0.62 -7.86 -30.75
C ALA A 521 0.55 -6.91 -31.02
N GLY A 522 0.30 -5.62 -31.09
CA GLY A 522 1.34 -4.59 -31.19
C GLY A 522 2.02 -4.47 -32.57
N ALA A 523 1.44 -5.04 -33.62
CA ALA A 523 1.88 -4.82 -34.99
C ALA A 523 1.39 -3.45 -35.48
N ASN A 524 2.30 -2.59 -35.90
CA ASN A 524 1.98 -1.29 -36.48
C ASN A 524 1.63 -1.40 -37.95
N VAL A 525 0.62 -0.66 -38.35
CA VAL A 525 0.11 -0.61 -39.74
C VAL A 525 0.42 0.75 -40.29
N TYR A 526 1.19 0.78 -41.37
CA TYR A 526 1.50 1.98 -42.13
C TYR A 526 0.86 1.88 -43.52
N LEU A 527 0.17 2.93 -43.92
CA LEU A 527 -0.35 3.09 -45.26
C LEU A 527 0.35 4.29 -45.93
N ASN A 528 0.98 4.07 -47.09
CA ASN A 528 1.79 5.06 -47.79
C ASN A 528 2.85 5.73 -46.86
N GLY A 529 3.45 4.95 -45.96
CA GLY A 529 4.44 5.43 -44.98
C GLY A 529 3.88 6.14 -43.75
N GLU A 530 2.59 6.34 -43.61
CA GLU A 530 1.94 6.94 -42.45
C GLU A 530 1.37 5.86 -41.51
N TRP A 531 1.65 5.98 -40.23
CA TRP A 531 1.05 5.13 -39.21
C TRP A 531 -0.46 5.36 -39.09
N LYS A 532 -1.24 4.28 -39.18
CA LYS A 532 -2.72 4.30 -39.15
C LYS A 532 -3.29 3.60 -37.92
N GLY A 533 -2.51 2.72 -37.26
CA GLY A 533 -2.96 2.01 -36.08
C GLY A 533 -2.01 0.91 -35.67
N THR A 534 -2.37 0.25 -34.57
CA THR A 534 -1.61 -0.87 -34.00
C THR A 534 -2.60 -1.97 -33.61
N THR A 535 -2.26 -3.25 -33.87
CA THR A 535 -3.11 -4.38 -33.50
C THR A 535 -3.26 -4.54 -31.99
N GLY A 536 -4.48 -4.82 -31.54
CA GLY A 536 -4.82 -5.12 -30.16
C GLY A 536 -4.38 -6.55 -29.71
N SER A 537 -4.72 -6.94 -28.49
CA SER A 537 -4.38 -8.25 -27.91
C SER A 537 -4.98 -9.43 -28.72
N ASN A 538 -6.05 -9.21 -29.45
CA ASN A 538 -6.66 -10.19 -30.36
C ASN A 538 -6.01 -10.22 -31.75
N GLY A 539 -4.94 -9.46 -31.98
CA GLY A 539 -4.27 -9.32 -33.27
C GLY A 539 -5.03 -8.46 -34.27
N GLN A 540 -6.10 -7.77 -33.91
CA GLN A 540 -6.94 -7.02 -34.81
C GLN A 540 -6.77 -5.52 -34.67
N ALA A 541 -6.99 -4.78 -35.77
CA ALA A 541 -7.04 -3.33 -35.82
C ALA A 541 -8.03 -2.85 -36.88
N GLU A 542 -8.81 -1.82 -36.55
CA GLU A 542 -9.62 -1.08 -37.54
C GLU A 542 -8.77 0.02 -38.14
N ILE A 543 -8.46 -0.09 -39.42
CA ILE A 543 -7.53 0.78 -40.10
C ILE A 543 -8.30 1.73 -41.03
N PRO A 544 -8.34 3.04 -40.72
CA PRO A 544 -9.07 4.01 -41.54
C PRO A 544 -8.44 4.18 -42.93
N LEU A 545 -9.27 4.12 -43.98
CA LEU A 545 -8.87 4.34 -45.35
C LEU A 545 -10.04 4.85 -46.19
N LYS A 546 -9.74 5.38 -47.38
CA LYS A 546 -10.77 5.70 -48.42
C LYS A 546 -11.03 4.48 -49.29
N LEU A 547 -12.30 4.12 -49.42
CA LEU A 547 -12.72 2.96 -50.23
C LEU A 547 -12.31 3.14 -51.71
N GLY A 548 -11.98 2.03 -52.35
CA GLY A 548 -11.59 2.00 -53.75
C GLY A 548 -10.21 2.59 -54.10
N ARG A 549 -9.47 3.08 -53.13
CA ARG A 549 -8.05 3.49 -53.29
C ARG A 549 -7.09 2.36 -52.94
N SER A 550 -5.97 2.31 -53.64
CA SER A 550 -4.87 1.39 -53.33
C SER A 550 -3.80 2.10 -52.50
N TYR A 551 -3.31 1.45 -51.46
CA TYR A 551 -2.29 1.95 -50.54
C TYR A 551 -1.09 1.02 -50.48
N ALA A 552 0.11 1.57 -50.42
CA ALA A 552 1.28 0.80 -50.03
C ALA A 552 1.16 0.43 -48.55
N LEU A 553 1.11 -0.86 -48.23
CA LEU A 553 1.02 -1.41 -46.88
C LEU A 553 2.41 -1.78 -46.37
N LEU A 554 2.73 -1.38 -45.15
CA LEU A 554 3.79 -1.93 -44.37
C LEU A 554 3.21 -2.36 -43.01
N LEU A 555 3.36 -3.65 -42.67
CA LEU A 555 3.15 -4.15 -41.31
C LEU A 555 4.50 -4.34 -40.66
N TYR A 556 4.67 -3.75 -39.52
CA TYR A 556 5.92 -3.80 -38.79
C TYR A 556 5.69 -4.12 -37.30
N ARG A 557 6.38 -5.15 -36.82
CA ARG A 557 6.47 -5.42 -35.39
C ARG A 557 7.89 -5.82 -35.04
N HIS A 558 8.44 -5.27 -33.94
CA HIS A 558 9.72 -5.70 -33.43
C HIS A 558 9.69 -7.21 -33.11
N GLY A 559 10.75 -7.95 -33.43
CA GLY A 559 10.81 -9.38 -33.30
C GLY A 559 10.22 -10.16 -34.49
N TYR A 560 9.74 -9.48 -35.53
CA TYR A 560 9.17 -10.09 -36.74
C TYR A 560 9.76 -9.47 -38.01
N GLN A 561 9.74 -10.24 -39.08
CA GLN A 561 10.07 -9.72 -40.41
C GLN A 561 8.99 -8.73 -40.85
N GLN A 562 9.41 -7.61 -41.45
CA GLN A 562 8.47 -6.64 -41.99
C GLN A 562 7.71 -7.26 -43.17
N LEU A 563 6.42 -6.96 -43.25
CA LEU A 563 5.58 -7.38 -44.36
C LEU A 563 5.19 -6.14 -45.19
N THR A 564 5.54 -6.13 -46.47
CA THR A 564 5.17 -5.06 -47.38
C THR A 564 4.19 -5.57 -48.45
N GLY A 565 3.28 -4.71 -48.90
CA GLY A 565 2.30 -5.07 -49.91
C GLY A 565 1.48 -3.91 -50.41
N LYS A 566 0.43 -4.22 -51.12
CA LYS A 566 -0.60 -3.24 -51.50
C LYS A 566 -1.95 -3.70 -50.98
N ILE A 567 -2.74 -2.78 -50.50
CA ILE A 567 -4.08 -3.04 -50.01
C ILE A 567 -5.09 -2.01 -50.55
N SER A 568 -6.30 -2.48 -50.79
CA SER A 568 -7.47 -1.68 -51.04
C SER A 568 -8.68 -2.34 -50.41
N ALA A 569 -9.70 -1.58 -50.06
CA ALA A 569 -10.98 -2.11 -49.62
C ALA A 569 -12.13 -1.59 -50.46
N ALA A 570 -13.03 -2.46 -50.86
CA ALA A 570 -14.22 -2.13 -51.63
C ALA A 570 -15.39 -1.70 -50.74
N LYS A 571 -15.45 -2.21 -49.48
CA LYS A 571 -16.47 -1.90 -48.50
C LYS A 571 -15.86 -1.66 -47.11
N SER A 572 -16.54 -0.89 -46.28
CA SER A 572 -16.12 -0.67 -44.90
C SER A 572 -16.23 -1.98 -44.08
N GLY A 573 -15.24 -2.23 -43.24
CA GLY A 573 -15.17 -3.46 -42.41
C GLY A 573 -14.68 -4.70 -43.18
N GLU A 574 -14.18 -4.54 -44.41
CA GLU A 574 -13.62 -5.65 -45.20
C GLU A 574 -12.44 -6.31 -44.45
N PRO A 575 -12.46 -7.65 -44.17
CA PRO A 575 -11.43 -8.33 -43.42
C PRO A 575 -10.22 -8.63 -44.30
N HIS A 576 -9.02 -8.38 -43.77
CA HIS A 576 -7.76 -8.77 -44.37
C HIS A 576 -6.87 -9.44 -43.30
N GLU A 577 -6.32 -10.61 -43.61
CA GLU A 577 -5.44 -11.36 -42.72
C GLU A 577 -4.01 -11.37 -43.25
N PHE A 578 -3.05 -11.14 -42.37
CA PHE A 578 -1.63 -11.14 -42.66
C PHE A 578 -0.88 -11.97 -41.61
N VAL A 579 0.14 -12.70 -42.07
CA VAL A 579 1.02 -13.47 -41.20
C VAL A 579 2.42 -12.90 -41.28
N LEU A 580 2.99 -12.54 -40.13
CA LEU A 580 4.36 -12.07 -40.00
C LEU A 580 5.24 -13.24 -39.53
N GLU A 581 6.35 -13.45 -40.19
CA GLU A 581 7.35 -14.41 -39.78
C GLU A 581 8.15 -13.88 -38.59
N ALA A 582 8.29 -14.70 -37.55
CA ALA A 582 9.05 -14.29 -36.37
C ALA A 582 10.56 -14.37 -36.64
N ASN A 583 11.27 -13.35 -36.21
CA ASN A 583 12.72 -13.36 -36.10
C ASN A 583 13.10 -14.06 -34.80
N ASN A 584 13.72 -15.24 -34.84
CA ASN A 584 13.97 -16.07 -33.67
C ASN A 584 15.44 -16.09 -33.26
N ALA A 585 15.68 -16.22 -31.97
CA ALA A 585 16.91 -16.63 -31.35
C ALA A 585 16.67 -17.89 -30.49
N LEU A 586 17.70 -18.66 -30.18
CA LEU A 586 17.61 -19.80 -29.26
C LEU A 586 18.10 -19.35 -27.87
N PHE A 587 17.20 -19.40 -26.87
CA PHE A 587 17.53 -19.04 -25.50
C PHE A 587 17.88 -20.31 -24.70
N LYS A 588 19.09 -20.34 -24.11
CA LYS A 588 19.54 -21.36 -23.17
C LYS A 588 19.93 -20.70 -21.85
N VAL A 589 19.65 -21.36 -20.75
CA VAL A 589 20.00 -20.85 -19.40
C VAL A 589 20.20 -22.01 -18.44
N ASP A 590 21.19 -21.90 -17.57
CA ASP A 590 21.39 -22.75 -16.40
C ASP A 590 21.42 -21.88 -15.13
N SER A 591 21.27 -22.52 -13.98
CA SER A 591 21.36 -21.84 -12.70
C SER A 591 22.05 -22.68 -11.63
N GLU A 592 22.58 -22.00 -10.62
CA GLU A 592 23.08 -22.61 -9.40
C GLU A 592 22.31 -22.02 -8.20
N PRO A 593 21.52 -22.82 -7.45
CA PRO A 593 21.27 -24.25 -7.72
C PRO A 593 20.43 -24.47 -8.97
N SER A 594 20.62 -25.67 -9.56
CA SER A 594 19.85 -26.12 -10.71
C SER A 594 18.40 -26.42 -10.35
N GLY A 595 17.48 -26.36 -11.32
CA GLY A 595 16.05 -26.58 -11.09
C GLY A 595 15.24 -25.30 -10.84
N ALA A 596 15.84 -24.12 -11.00
CA ALA A 596 15.10 -22.86 -10.93
C ALA A 596 14.05 -22.79 -12.04
N THR A 597 12.86 -22.32 -11.70
CA THR A 597 11.78 -22.09 -12.66
C THR A 597 12.10 -20.85 -13.47
N VAL A 598 12.06 -21.00 -14.79
CA VAL A 598 12.41 -19.94 -15.75
C VAL A 598 11.16 -19.31 -16.31
N TYR A 599 11.06 -18.01 -16.19
CA TYR A 599 10.03 -17.18 -16.82
C TYR A 599 10.69 -16.25 -17.83
N LEU A 600 10.11 -16.17 -19.01
CA LEU A 600 10.45 -15.19 -20.02
C LEU A 600 9.19 -14.39 -20.33
N ASP A 601 9.26 -13.07 -20.20
CA ASP A 601 8.11 -12.14 -20.35
C ASP A 601 6.89 -12.54 -19.50
N ASP A 602 7.17 -12.97 -18.25
CA ASP A 602 6.20 -13.49 -17.27
C ASP A 602 5.57 -14.86 -17.63
N GLU A 603 5.90 -15.44 -18.79
CA GLU A 603 5.49 -16.80 -19.15
C GLU A 603 6.50 -17.83 -18.62
N GLN A 604 6.01 -18.87 -17.98
CA GLN A 604 6.85 -19.98 -17.52
C GLN A 604 7.26 -20.83 -18.72
N ILE A 605 8.56 -20.86 -19.05
CA ILE A 605 9.09 -21.59 -20.21
C ILE A 605 9.80 -22.89 -19.86
N GLY A 606 10.06 -23.16 -18.57
CA GLY A 606 10.69 -24.39 -18.11
C GLY A 606 11.42 -24.25 -16.79
N LYS A 607 12.37 -25.17 -16.57
CA LYS A 607 13.30 -25.14 -15.42
C LYS A 607 14.73 -25.27 -15.90
N THR A 608 15.67 -24.72 -15.14
CA THR A 608 17.10 -24.87 -15.42
C THR A 608 17.59 -26.30 -15.13
N PRO A 609 18.55 -26.87 -15.94
CA PRO A 609 19.10 -26.29 -17.16
C PRO A 609 18.13 -26.34 -18.32
N LEU A 610 17.95 -25.23 -19.03
CA LEU A 610 17.17 -25.20 -20.27
C LEU A 610 18.10 -25.54 -21.46
N ALA A 611 18.68 -26.74 -21.42
CA ALA A 611 19.77 -27.19 -22.31
C ALA A 611 19.35 -27.30 -23.78
N GLY A 612 18.09 -27.71 -24.04
CA GLY A 612 17.54 -27.79 -25.39
C GLY A 612 17.31 -26.45 -26.06
N GLY A 613 17.34 -25.37 -25.26
CA GLY A 613 17.01 -24.06 -25.72
C GLY A 613 15.52 -23.85 -26.01
N LYS A 614 15.10 -22.61 -25.99
CA LYS A 614 13.72 -22.18 -26.32
C LYS A 614 13.82 -21.15 -27.43
N PRO A 615 13.11 -21.28 -28.54
CA PRO A 615 13.05 -20.24 -29.55
C PRO A 615 12.32 -19.01 -28.98
N VAL A 616 12.93 -17.84 -29.14
CA VAL A 616 12.39 -16.55 -28.71
C VAL A 616 12.50 -15.52 -29.82
N THR A 617 11.61 -14.55 -29.86
CA THR A 617 11.68 -13.46 -30.84
C THR A 617 12.88 -12.55 -30.56
N LEU A 618 13.40 -11.89 -31.60
CA LEU A 618 14.39 -10.84 -31.37
C LEU A 618 13.77 -9.68 -30.60
N GLY A 619 14.56 -9.05 -29.77
CA GLY A 619 14.18 -7.89 -28.99
C GLY A 619 14.52 -8.00 -27.52
N PHE A 620 13.89 -7.16 -26.71
CA PHE A 620 14.04 -7.22 -25.26
C PHE A 620 13.04 -8.17 -24.66
N HIS A 621 13.55 -9.06 -23.84
CA HIS A 621 12.79 -10.01 -23.05
C HIS A 621 13.18 -9.87 -21.57
N SER A 622 12.20 -9.99 -20.71
CA SER A 622 12.45 -10.05 -19.27
C SER A 622 12.66 -11.51 -18.86
N LEU A 623 13.84 -11.79 -18.31
CA LEU A 623 14.16 -13.07 -17.70
C LEU A 623 13.94 -12.98 -16.19
N ARG A 624 13.15 -13.92 -15.64
CA ARG A 624 12.99 -14.10 -14.20
C ARG A 624 13.21 -15.58 -13.87
N LEU A 625 14.06 -15.83 -12.89
CA LEU A 625 14.23 -17.15 -12.30
C LEU A 625 13.76 -17.14 -10.85
N THR A 626 13.06 -18.20 -10.44
CA THR A 626 12.63 -18.40 -9.06
C THR A 626 13.07 -19.77 -8.57
N TYR A 627 13.57 -19.86 -7.33
CA TYR A 627 14.03 -21.12 -6.74
C TYR A 627 13.78 -21.18 -5.25
N GLY A 628 12.75 -21.94 -4.84
CA GLY A 628 12.42 -22.11 -3.44
C GLY A 628 12.12 -20.80 -2.70
N GLU A 629 11.92 -20.88 -1.38
CA GLU A 629 11.59 -19.72 -0.56
C GLU A 629 12.80 -18.97 -0.02
N ASP A 630 13.95 -19.62 0.00
CA ASP A 630 15.19 -19.12 0.60
C ASP A 630 16.07 -18.36 -0.38
N TYR A 631 15.64 -18.22 -1.64
CA TYR A 631 16.39 -17.56 -2.69
C TYR A 631 15.63 -16.34 -3.22
N ARG A 632 16.40 -15.33 -3.57
CA ARG A 632 15.87 -14.16 -4.27
C ARG A 632 15.53 -14.51 -5.69
N ASP A 633 14.42 -13.97 -6.18
CA ASP A 633 14.14 -14.01 -7.60
C ASP A 633 15.25 -13.27 -8.37
N PHE A 634 15.82 -13.94 -9.35
CA PHE A 634 16.67 -13.28 -10.33
C PHE A 634 15.79 -12.58 -11.36
N PHE A 635 16.14 -11.36 -11.73
CA PHE A 635 15.45 -10.61 -12.77
C PHE A 635 16.46 -9.84 -13.61
N GLU A 636 16.34 -9.95 -14.93
CA GLU A 636 17.13 -9.21 -15.89
C GLU A 636 16.35 -8.96 -17.16
N VAL A 637 16.59 -7.81 -17.80
CA VAL A 637 16.11 -7.53 -19.15
C VAL A 637 17.24 -7.85 -20.13
N MET A 638 16.99 -8.81 -21.01
CA MET A 638 17.96 -9.30 -22.01
C MET A 638 17.57 -8.82 -23.41
N GLU A 639 18.56 -8.46 -24.19
CA GLU A 639 18.38 -8.18 -25.61
C GLU A 639 18.77 -9.39 -26.46
N PHE A 640 17.86 -9.81 -27.32
CA PHE A 640 18.10 -10.82 -28.33
C PHE A 640 18.24 -10.15 -29.71
N ALA A 641 19.47 -9.85 -30.14
CA ALA A 641 19.78 -9.08 -31.36
C ALA A 641 20.33 -9.89 -32.55
N LYS A 642 20.75 -11.14 -32.34
CA LYS A 642 21.41 -11.97 -33.37
C LYS A 642 20.77 -13.35 -33.51
N LYS A 643 21.09 -14.10 -34.59
CA LYS A 643 20.72 -15.50 -34.79
C LYS A 643 21.40 -16.47 -33.79
N GLU A 644 20.85 -17.66 -33.71
CA GLU A 644 21.15 -18.75 -32.84
C GLU A 644 22.64 -19.06 -32.64
N GLU A 645 23.45 -18.96 -33.71
CA GLU A 645 24.87 -19.32 -33.71
C GLU A 645 25.77 -18.43 -32.82
N ASP A 646 25.39 -17.21 -32.57
CA ASP A 646 26.18 -16.22 -31.81
C ASP A 646 25.84 -16.15 -30.32
N ARG A 647 24.88 -16.98 -29.83
CA ARG A 647 24.26 -16.80 -28.52
C ARG A 647 24.22 -18.00 -27.65
N THR A 648 24.86 -19.02 -28.12
CA THR A 648 25.00 -20.31 -27.46
C THR A 648 25.87 -20.29 -26.20
N GLY A 649 26.29 -19.14 -25.73
CA GLY A 649 26.83 -19.05 -24.38
C GLY A 649 25.80 -19.55 -23.37
N GLU A 650 26.01 -20.78 -22.86
CA GLU A 650 25.24 -21.26 -21.71
C GLU A 650 25.42 -20.26 -20.58
N ARG A 651 24.36 -19.50 -20.32
CA ARG A 651 24.39 -18.54 -19.24
C ARG A 651 24.08 -19.27 -17.95
N ARG A 652 25.07 -19.32 -17.07
CA ARG A 652 24.89 -19.85 -15.71
C ARG A 652 24.60 -18.70 -14.75
N ILE A 653 23.44 -18.76 -14.11
CA ILE A 653 22.97 -17.74 -13.16
C ILE A 653 23.12 -18.30 -11.75
N VAL A 654 23.92 -17.62 -10.91
CA VAL A 654 24.02 -17.94 -9.50
C VAL A 654 22.87 -17.26 -8.77
N MET A 655 21.94 -18.06 -8.23
CA MET A 655 20.82 -17.56 -7.44
C MET A 655 21.32 -17.13 -6.05
N GLN A 656 20.98 -15.93 -5.65
CA GLN A 656 21.37 -15.40 -4.35
C GLN A 656 20.37 -15.83 -3.27
N LYS A 657 20.87 -16.26 -2.11
CA LYS A 657 20.02 -16.50 -0.94
C LYS A 657 19.42 -15.19 -0.44
N ASP A 658 18.20 -15.25 0.06
CA ASP A 658 17.52 -14.13 0.71
C ASP A 658 17.73 -14.24 2.23
N PHE A 659 18.89 -13.75 2.69
CA PHE A 659 19.26 -13.86 4.11
C PHE A 659 18.33 -13.05 5.02
N LEU A 660 17.71 -11.99 4.51
CA LEU A 660 16.69 -11.23 5.24
C LEU A 660 15.45 -12.07 5.50
N LYS A 661 14.94 -12.72 4.46
CA LYS A 661 13.75 -13.57 4.57
C LYS A 661 13.99 -14.81 5.44
N ILE A 662 15.17 -15.42 5.32
CA ILE A 662 15.57 -16.57 6.13
C ILE A 662 15.66 -16.16 7.60
N GLY A 663 16.32 -15.06 7.91
CA GLY A 663 16.50 -14.56 9.27
C GLY A 663 15.18 -14.10 9.89
N GLU A 664 14.33 -13.41 9.14
CA GLU A 664 13.01 -12.99 9.61
C GLU A 664 12.11 -14.18 9.96
N ARG A 665 12.09 -15.20 9.11
CA ARG A 665 11.36 -16.45 9.38
C ARG A 665 11.88 -17.16 10.64
N ALA A 666 13.19 -17.17 10.84
CA ALA A 666 13.77 -17.75 12.06
C ALA A 666 13.31 -16.97 13.30
N ARG A 667 13.31 -15.64 13.27
CA ARG A 667 12.80 -14.78 14.36
C ARG A 667 11.33 -15.04 14.66
N GLN A 668 10.48 -15.11 13.63
CA GLN A 668 9.04 -15.39 13.79
C GLN A 668 8.78 -16.74 14.42
N ASN A 669 9.67 -17.71 14.21
CA ASN A 669 9.62 -19.04 14.84
C ASN A 669 10.29 -19.07 16.23
N GLY A 670 10.81 -17.95 16.75
CA GLY A 670 11.53 -17.87 18.01
C GLY A 670 12.96 -18.40 17.97
N ASP A 671 13.47 -18.74 16.79
CA ASP A 671 14.86 -19.22 16.59
C ASP A 671 15.81 -18.04 16.39
N ILE A 672 16.17 -17.39 17.50
CA ILE A 672 17.07 -16.21 17.48
C ILE A 672 18.47 -16.58 17.00
N GLU A 673 18.99 -17.74 17.36
CA GLU A 673 20.32 -18.19 16.90
C GLU A 673 20.32 -18.49 15.40
N GLY A 674 19.24 -19.06 14.86
CA GLY A 674 19.03 -19.24 13.44
C GLY A 674 18.96 -17.90 12.69
N ALA A 675 18.31 -16.89 13.26
CA ALA A 675 18.24 -15.54 12.71
C ALA A 675 19.64 -14.88 12.69
N ILE A 676 20.38 -14.95 13.78
CA ILE A 676 21.78 -14.45 13.87
C ILE A 676 22.62 -15.08 12.76
N LYS A 677 22.57 -16.42 12.63
CA LYS A 677 23.33 -17.15 11.59
C LYS A 677 22.95 -16.72 10.18
N ALA A 678 21.66 -16.56 9.92
CA ALA A 678 21.18 -16.14 8.61
C ALA A 678 21.68 -14.73 8.28
N TYR A 679 21.47 -13.75 9.15
CA TYR A 679 21.90 -12.37 8.91
C TYR A 679 23.42 -12.23 8.80
N ALA A 680 24.20 -12.92 9.65
CA ALA A 680 25.65 -12.93 9.57
C ALA A 680 26.21 -13.60 8.30
N SER A 681 25.40 -14.39 7.59
CA SER A 681 25.80 -15.03 6.33
C SER A 681 25.74 -14.08 5.13
N ALA A 682 25.15 -12.91 5.27
CA ALA A 682 25.15 -11.88 4.23
C ALA A 682 26.55 -11.24 4.16
N GLY A 683 27.40 -11.70 3.24
CA GLY A 683 28.73 -11.11 3.02
C GLY A 683 28.66 -9.69 2.46
N ARG A 684 29.77 -8.95 2.49
CA ARG A 684 29.83 -7.52 2.14
C ARG A 684 29.34 -7.20 0.72
N ASP A 685 29.57 -8.12 -0.22
CA ASP A 685 29.12 -7.98 -1.61
C ASP A 685 27.68 -8.45 -1.84
N HIS A 686 27.01 -8.94 -0.78
CA HIS A 686 25.64 -9.39 -0.87
C HIS A 686 24.67 -8.21 -0.76
N PRO A 687 23.59 -8.14 -1.58
CA PRO A 687 22.63 -7.04 -1.54
C PRO A 687 21.89 -6.90 -0.21
N ASP A 688 21.85 -7.95 0.61
CA ASP A 688 21.26 -7.93 1.95
C ASP A 688 22.21 -7.39 3.02
N TYR A 689 23.50 -7.22 2.75
CA TYR A 689 24.52 -6.94 3.75
C TYR A 689 24.11 -5.85 4.74
N ALA A 690 23.78 -4.67 4.23
CA ALA A 690 23.48 -3.52 5.09
C ALA A 690 22.28 -3.77 6.01
N GLU A 691 21.17 -4.29 5.47
CA GLU A 691 19.96 -4.52 6.26
C GLU A 691 20.11 -5.75 7.17
N ALA A 692 20.76 -6.81 6.70
CA ALA A 692 21.00 -8.00 7.51
C ALA A 692 21.88 -7.69 8.73
N HIS A 693 22.99 -6.94 8.53
CA HIS A 693 23.86 -6.53 9.61
C HIS A 693 23.21 -5.50 10.53
N ARG A 694 22.34 -4.62 10.02
CA ARG A 694 21.53 -3.76 10.87
C ARG A 694 20.63 -4.59 11.78
N ARG A 695 19.87 -5.57 11.22
CA ARG A 695 19.00 -6.45 12.02
C ARG A 695 19.77 -7.35 12.97
N LEU A 696 20.97 -7.75 12.58
CA LEU A 696 21.89 -8.49 13.47
C LEU A 696 22.30 -7.61 14.67
N GLY A 697 22.62 -6.37 14.40
CA GLY A 697 22.90 -5.36 15.43
C GLY A 697 21.69 -5.15 16.36
N ASP A 698 20.48 -5.07 15.82
CA ASP A 698 19.24 -4.94 16.60
C ASP A 698 19.04 -6.15 17.54
N ILE A 699 19.27 -7.37 17.06
CA ILE A 699 19.19 -8.57 17.92
C ILE A 699 20.22 -8.51 19.04
N TYR A 700 21.46 -8.12 18.74
CA TYR A 700 22.49 -7.99 19.78
C TYR A 700 22.17 -6.86 20.76
N LEU A 701 21.54 -5.78 20.32
CA LEU A 701 21.17 -4.64 21.15
C LEU A 701 20.01 -5.01 22.10
N ASP A 702 18.91 -5.51 21.54
CA ASP A 702 17.62 -5.59 22.24
C ASP A 702 17.37 -6.97 22.88
N GLU A 703 17.82 -8.07 22.24
CA GLU A 703 17.50 -9.43 22.67
C GLU A 703 18.66 -10.10 23.43
N LYS A 704 19.89 -9.79 23.04
CA LYS A 704 21.11 -10.34 23.68
C LYS A 704 21.77 -9.38 24.64
N GLU A 705 21.45 -8.10 24.59
CA GLU A 705 22.11 -7.00 25.31
C GLU A 705 23.64 -7.06 25.20
N ASP A 706 24.17 -7.54 24.05
CA ASP A 706 25.59 -7.58 23.70
C ASP A 706 25.94 -6.33 22.91
N TYR A 707 26.16 -5.25 23.63
CA TYR A 707 26.40 -3.93 23.07
C TYR A 707 27.69 -3.85 22.25
N ASP A 708 28.67 -4.68 22.53
CA ASP A 708 29.93 -4.72 21.79
C ASP A 708 29.72 -5.26 20.38
N ARG A 709 28.97 -6.35 20.24
CA ARG A 709 28.63 -6.90 18.94
C ARG A 709 27.64 -6.00 18.22
N ALA A 710 26.64 -5.45 18.89
CA ALA A 710 25.72 -4.50 18.30
C ALA A 710 26.44 -3.30 17.66
N ILE A 711 27.37 -2.69 18.39
CA ILE A 711 28.19 -1.58 17.89
C ILE A 711 29.00 -2.01 16.66
N THR A 712 29.62 -3.20 16.70
CA THR A 712 30.43 -3.71 15.60
C THR A 712 29.58 -3.85 14.32
N GLU A 713 28.38 -4.38 14.42
CA GLU A 713 27.48 -4.59 13.29
C GLU A 713 26.98 -3.26 12.72
N PHE A 714 26.59 -2.32 13.57
CA PHE A 714 26.16 -0.99 13.12
C PHE A 714 27.31 -0.19 12.50
N GLU A 715 28.51 -0.23 13.08
CA GLU A 715 29.69 0.42 12.49
C GLU A 715 30.07 -0.17 11.13
N ALA A 716 29.91 -1.50 10.95
CA ALA A 716 30.16 -2.16 9.68
C ALA A 716 29.21 -1.68 8.57
N VAL A 717 27.93 -1.51 8.91
CA VAL A 717 26.93 -0.92 8.01
C VAL A 717 27.30 0.53 7.68
N LEU A 718 27.66 1.32 8.70
CA LEU A 718 28.01 2.74 8.53
C LEU A 718 29.34 2.98 7.81
N ALA A 719 30.17 1.96 7.68
CA ALA A 719 31.44 2.01 6.91
C ALA A 719 31.27 1.74 5.41
N LEU A 720 30.03 1.49 4.93
CA LEU A 720 29.76 1.33 3.50
C LEU A 720 30.00 2.64 2.74
N PRO A 721 30.35 2.58 1.43
CA PRO A 721 30.49 3.76 0.61
C PRO A 721 29.22 4.64 0.60
N GLU A 722 29.39 5.95 0.49
CA GLU A 722 28.31 6.92 0.62
C GLU A 722 27.20 6.73 -0.43
N ASN A 723 27.52 6.27 -1.63
CA ASN A 723 26.53 5.92 -2.67
C ASN A 723 25.70 4.70 -2.31
N GLU A 724 26.26 3.69 -1.66
CA GLU A 724 25.52 2.54 -1.14
C GLU A 724 24.64 2.96 0.04
N GLN A 725 25.13 3.87 0.87
CA GLN A 725 24.40 4.45 1.98
C GLN A 725 23.15 5.21 1.53
N LEU A 726 23.22 5.97 0.45
CA LEU A 726 22.09 6.70 -0.11
C LEU A 726 21.00 5.77 -0.71
N ILE A 727 21.41 4.60 -1.19
CA ILE A 727 20.49 3.58 -1.71
C ILE A 727 19.72 2.92 -0.56
N HIS A 728 20.36 2.71 0.58
CA HIS A 728 19.75 2.13 1.77
C HIS A 728 19.26 3.23 2.72
N LYS A 729 18.03 3.71 2.52
CA LYS A 729 17.39 4.75 3.37
C LYS A 729 17.34 4.44 4.87
N GLN A 730 17.61 3.20 5.26
CA GLN A 730 17.70 2.71 6.64
C GLN A 730 18.94 3.22 7.39
N PHE A 731 19.83 3.91 6.72
CA PHE A 731 21.08 4.39 7.27
C PHE A 731 20.91 5.34 8.46
N ALA A 732 19.90 6.20 8.36
CA ALA A 732 19.60 7.15 9.42
C ALA A 732 19.15 6.45 10.71
N VAL A 733 18.39 5.35 10.61
CA VAL A 733 17.99 4.51 11.76
C VAL A 733 19.18 3.78 12.35
N THR A 734 20.12 3.32 11.52
CA THR A 734 21.36 2.68 12.03
C THR A 734 22.16 3.63 12.93
N PHE A 735 22.19 4.93 12.64
CA PHE A 735 22.78 5.90 13.56
C PHE A 735 22.03 6.01 14.89
N THR A 736 20.70 5.88 14.87
CA THR A 736 19.89 5.83 16.10
C THR A 736 20.28 4.62 16.95
N ASN A 737 20.29 3.43 16.34
CA ASN A 737 20.57 2.17 17.03
C ASN A 737 22.02 2.11 17.53
N LEU A 738 22.97 2.63 16.76
CA LEU A 738 24.37 2.79 17.21
C LEU A 738 24.47 3.72 18.41
N GLY A 739 23.76 4.83 18.39
CA GLY A 739 23.73 5.77 19.51
C GLY A 739 23.08 5.16 20.77
N HIS A 740 21.99 4.39 20.60
CA HIS A 740 21.39 3.60 21.66
C HIS A 740 22.40 2.59 22.24
N ALA A 741 23.06 1.80 21.39
CA ALA A 741 24.06 0.81 21.82
C ALA A 741 25.22 1.42 22.61
N TYR A 742 25.77 2.56 22.14
CA TYR A 742 26.79 3.30 22.89
C TYR A 742 26.28 3.82 24.23
N CYS A 743 25.05 4.32 24.29
CA CYS A 743 24.45 4.82 25.54
C CYS A 743 24.31 3.67 26.55
N GLU A 744 23.78 2.52 26.16
CA GLU A 744 23.59 1.38 27.04
C GLU A 744 24.93 0.76 27.48
N LYS A 745 25.92 0.65 26.61
CA LYS A 745 27.27 0.26 26.98
C LYS A 745 27.87 1.25 27.98
N GLY A 746 27.67 2.55 27.78
CA GLY A 746 28.07 3.59 28.71
C GLY A 746 27.40 3.44 30.07
N ASN A 747 26.10 3.11 30.10
CA ASN A 747 25.36 2.85 31.34
C ASN A 747 25.94 1.67 32.14
N ARG A 748 26.39 0.61 31.48
CA ARG A 748 27.04 -0.55 32.14
C ARG A 748 28.40 -0.19 32.73
N LEU A 749 29.16 0.67 32.09
CA LEU A 749 30.51 1.06 32.53
C LEU A 749 30.53 2.25 33.50
N ALA A 750 29.44 2.97 33.66
CA ALA A 750 29.41 4.24 34.41
C ALA A 750 29.90 4.14 35.85
N ASN A 751 29.77 2.97 36.52
CA ASN A 751 30.22 2.73 37.88
C ASN A 751 31.65 2.14 37.97
N SER A 752 32.12 1.43 36.93
CA SER A 752 33.40 0.73 36.91
C SER A 752 34.50 1.50 36.18
N ASP A 753 34.17 2.20 35.09
CA ASP A 753 35.07 2.98 34.27
C ASP A 753 34.38 4.26 33.77
N ARG A 754 34.50 5.33 34.52
CA ARG A 754 33.85 6.62 34.28
C ARG A 754 34.39 7.32 33.00
N ASP A 755 35.66 7.13 32.68
CA ASP A 755 36.28 7.75 31.52
C ASP A 755 35.81 7.05 30.24
N ALA A 756 35.80 5.72 30.22
CA ALA A 756 35.22 4.95 29.11
C ALA A 756 33.74 5.24 28.93
N ALA A 757 32.96 5.31 29.99
CA ALA A 757 31.55 5.65 29.94
C ALA A 757 31.31 7.07 29.35
N SER A 758 32.11 8.05 29.77
CA SER A 758 32.04 9.42 29.25
C SER A 758 32.34 9.48 27.76
N GLN A 759 33.33 8.73 27.27
CA GLN A 759 33.64 8.63 25.85
C GLN A 759 32.50 7.97 25.05
N LEU A 760 31.87 6.93 25.61
CA LEU A 760 30.73 6.24 24.99
C LEU A 760 29.52 7.16 24.89
N TYR A 761 29.18 7.92 25.91
CA TYR A 761 28.11 8.89 25.84
C TYR A 761 28.40 9.99 24.80
N ALA A 762 29.65 10.44 24.66
CA ALA A 762 30.03 11.38 23.62
C ALA A 762 29.87 10.78 22.20
N LYS A 763 30.26 9.51 22.01
CA LYS A 763 29.99 8.78 20.76
C LYS A 763 28.50 8.61 20.47
N ALA A 764 27.71 8.26 21.49
CA ALA A 764 26.25 8.16 21.39
C ALA A 764 25.65 9.49 20.91
N ILE A 765 26.01 10.59 21.55
CA ILE A 765 25.52 11.92 21.18
C ILE A 765 25.86 12.24 19.71
N LYS A 766 27.08 11.96 19.28
CA LYS A 766 27.50 12.21 17.89
C LYS A 766 26.67 11.40 16.89
N ALA A 767 26.46 10.11 17.13
CA ALA A 767 25.66 9.25 16.26
C ALA A 767 24.20 9.73 16.20
N LEU A 768 23.60 10.00 17.36
CA LEU A 768 22.22 10.45 17.48
C LEU A 768 21.96 11.84 16.87
N GLN A 769 22.94 12.75 16.94
CA GLN A 769 22.87 14.02 16.24
C GLN A 769 22.85 13.84 14.71
N THR A 770 23.63 12.87 14.19
CA THR A 770 23.60 12.52 12.77
C THR A 770 22.24 11.93 12.39
N ALA A 771 21.68 11.02 13.20
CA ALA A 771 20.33 10.50 13.00
C ALA A 771 19.29 11.61 12.98
N LYS A 772 19.35 12.54 13.94
CA LYS A 772 18.42 13.68 14.08
C LYS A 772 18.39 14.58 12.84
N GLN A 773 19.53 14.80 12.20
CA GLN A 773 19.62 15.58 10.95
C GLN A 773 19.01 14.85 9.75
N ASN A 774 18.83 13.53 9.85
CA ASN A 774 18.44 12.66 8.77
C ASN A 774 17.07 11.96 9.00
N THR A 775 16.26 12.39 9.97
CA THR A 775 14.97 11.79 10.30
C THR A 775 14.01 11.69 9.10
N ARG A 776 14.13 12.60 8.12
CA ARG A 776 13.34 12.57 6.87
C ARG A 776 13.56 11.29 6.03
N PHE A 777 14.64 10.54 6.29
CA PHE A 777 14.99 9.31 5.59
C PHE A 777 14.63 8.06 6.40
N PHE A 778 14.04 8.19 7.59
CA PHE A 778 13.59 7.03 8.37
C PHE A 778 12.53 6.25 7.60
N PRO A 779 12.55 4.91 7.63
CA PRO A 779 11.50 4.08 7.07
C PRO A 779 10.15 4.42 7.67
N LYS A 780 9.09 4.42 6.85
CA LYS A 780 7.74 4.79 7.33
C LYS A 780 7.22 3.86 8.41
N GLU A 781 7.58 2.60 8.31
CA GLU A 781 7.18 1.52 9.21
C GLU A 781 7.78 1.69 10.61
N GLU A 782 9.02 2.18 10.70
CA GLU A 782 9.79 2.36 11.93
C GLU A 782 9.86 3.83 12.37
N TYR A 783 9.21 4.75 11.64
CA TYR A 783 9.44 6.19 11.77
C TYR A 783 9.20 6.72 13.18
N ASP A 784 8.05 6.40 13.76
CA ASP A 784 7.67 6.96 15.06
C ASP A 784 8.58 6.43 16.19
N GLU A 785 8.96 5.16 16.15
CA GLU A 785 9.86 4.53 17.12
C GLU A 785 11.29 5.06 16.96
N ALA A 786 11.80 5.13 15.74
CA ALA A 786 13.13 5.66 15.47
C ALA A 786 13.26 7.15 15.85
N VAL A 787 12.22 7.95 15.67
CA VAL A 787 12.18 9.35 16.14
C VAL A 787 12.21 9.38 17.67
N HIS A 788 11.36 8.60 18.34
CA HIS A 788 11.36 8.48 19.79
C HIS A 788 12.77 8.18 20.31
N ASP A 789 13.39 7.12 19.82
CA ASP A 789 14.68 6.64 20.28
C ASP A 789 15.80 7.64 20.02
N THR A 790 15.77 8.28 18.84
CA THR A 790 16.74 9.33 18.52
C THR A 790 16.73 10.46 19.55
N TYR A 791 15.57 10.98 19.89
CA TYR A 791 15.46 12.09 20.85
C TYR A 791 15.65 11.63 22.29
N TYR A 792 15.11 10.46 22.66
CA TYR A 792 15.23 9.90 24.00
C TYR A 792 16.67 9.61 24.37
N TYR A 793 17.38 8.84 23.55
CA TYR A 793 18.77 8.48 23.82
C TYR A 793 19.73 9.65 23.67
N THR A 794 19.41 10.65 22.82
CA THR A 794 20.15 11.92 22.81
C THR A 794 20.09 12.59 24.18
N ALA A 795 18.90 12.77 24.70
CA ALA A 795 18.68 13.42 25.99
C ALA A 795 19.29 12.62 27.15
N LEU A 796 19.09 11.28 27.13
CA LEU A 796 19.66 10.39 28.14
C LEU A 796 21.19 10.43 28.13
N SER A 797 21.82 10.39 26.97
CA SER A 797 23.29 10.43 26.84
C SER A 797 23.87 11.75 27.38
N TYR A 798 23.27 12.89 27.05
CA TYR A 798 23.69 14.18 27.64
C TYR A 798 23.48 14.19 29.16
N HIS A 799 22.36 13.67 29.64
CA HIS A 799 22.05 13.61 31.05
C HIS A 799 23.08 12.76 31.81
N LYS A 800 23.37 11.55 31.33
CA LYS A 800 24.35 10.64 31.94
C LYS A 800 25.74 11.22 31.87
N LEU A 801 26.13 11.84 30.77
CA LEU A 801 27.42 12.54 30.66
C LEU A 801 27.54 13.68 31.69
N TYR A 802 26.47 14.46 31.88
CA TYR A 802 26.42 15.47 32.93
C TYR A 802 26.60 14.89 34.32
N LEU A 803 25.93 13.76 34.65
CA LEU A 803 26.10 13.13 35.97
C LEU A 803 27.55 12.70 36.23
N LEU A 804 28.30 12.30 35.22
CA LEU A 804 29.72 11.93 35.32
C LEU A 804 30.65 13.16 35.41
N THR A 805 30.42 14.14 34.55
CA THR A 805 31.35 15.28 34.35
C THR A 805 31.05 16.48 35.24
N LYS A 806 29.81 16.65 35.67
CA LYS A 806 29.27 17.83 36.37
C LYS A 806 29.53 19.18 35.67
N GLN A 807 29.76 19.16 34.36
CA GLN A 807 30.03 20.37 33.58
C GLN A 807 28.73 21.15 33.30
N PRO A 808 28.65 22.46 33.57
CA PRO A 808 27.44 23.27 33.31
C PRO A 808 27.00 23.29 31.85
N ALA A 809 27.96 23.31 30.94
CA ALA A 809 27.69 23.26 29.49
C ALA A 809 26.93 21.97 29.08
N VAL A 810 27.34 20.84 29.67
CA VAL A 810 26.66 19.54 29.43
C VAL A 810 25.28 19.53 30.07
N MET A 811 25.10 20.16 31.24
CA MET A 811 23.79 20.31 31.89
C MET A 811 22.80 21.08 31.00
N ASN A 812 23.27 22.20 30.43
CA ASN A 812 22.43 22.98 29.52
C ASN A 812 22.03 22.19 28.27
N SER A 813 22.97 21.40 27.71
CA SER A 813 22.70 20.54 26.58
C SER A 813 21.69 19.42 26.94
N ALA A 814 21.80 18.83 28.12
CA ALA A 814 20.85 17.84 28.62
C ALA A 814 19.44 18.43 28.83
N SER A 815 19.35 19.63 29.40
CA SER A 815 18.07 20.31 29.59
C SER A 815 17.39 20.64 28.26
N LEU A 816 18.15 21.11 27.28
CA LEU A 816 17.65 21.36 25.92
C LEU A 816 17.19 20.05 25.25
N ALA A 817 17.99 19.00 25.31
CA ALA A 817 17.67 17.72 24.68
C ALA A 817 16.41 17.08 25.27
N TRP A 818 16.18 17.17 26.60
CA TRP A 818 14.92 16.73 27.22
C TRP A 818 13.72 17.57 26.78
N ARG A 819 13.90 18.87 26.54
CA ARG A 819 12.83 19.71 25.98
C ARG A 819 12.47 19.24 24.58
N GLU A 820 13.47 19.06 23.73
CA GLU A 820 13.27 18.58 22.37
C GLU A 820 12.60 17.19 22.34
N TYR A 821 12.98 16.28 23.23
CA TYR A 821 12.32 14.98 23.34
C TYR A 821 10.80 15.11 23.56
N PHE A 822 10.37 15.99 24.46
CA PHE A 822 8.93 16.20 24.70
C PHE A 822 8.24 16.94 23.54
N ASP A 823 8.94 17.84 22.87
CA ASP A 823 8.41 18.62 21.74
C ASP A 823 8.22 17.71 20.50
N PHE A 824 9.12 16.76 20.27
CA PHE A 824 9.12 15.85 19.13
C PHE A 824 8.60 14.45 19.43
N PHE A 825 8.07 14.20 20.61
CA PHE A 825 7.52 12.90 20.97
C PHE A 825 6.37 12.51 20.03
N PRO A 826 6.45 11.33 19.33
CA PRO A 826 5.43 10.95 18.37
C PRO A 826 4.07 10.69 19.03
N LYS A 827 3.04 11.40 18.60
CA LYS A 827 1.68 11.27 19.17
C LYS A 827 1.10 9.87 19.08
N LYS A 828 1.47 9.09 18.07
CA LYS A 828 1.03 7.71 17.91
C LYS A 828 1.55 6.80 19.02
N LEU A 829 2.68 7.13 19.64
CA LEU A 829 3.30 6.36 20.72
C LEU A 829 2.79 6.74 22.12
N GLU A 830 1.97 7.78 22.25
CA GLU A 830 1.49 8.26 23.56
C GLU A 830 0.74 7.21 24.37
N ASN A 831 0.04 6.30 23.69
CA ASN A 831 -0.75 5.24 24.32
C ASN A 831 -0.05 3.86 24.32
N ASN A 832 1.19 3.77 23.84
CA ASN A 832 1.97 2.55 23.89
C ASN A 832 2.65 2.42 25.26
N PRO A 833 2.41 1.32 26.03
CA PRO A 833 2.95 1.16 27.39
C PRO A 833 4.47 1.30 27.48
N THR A 834 5.20 0.71 26.53
CA THR A 834 6.68 0.73 26.51
C THR A 834 7.21 2.17 26.44
N PHE A 835 6.64 2.98 25.55
CA PHE A 835 7.06 4.38 25.38
C PHE A 835 6.51 5.31 26.46
N ALA A 836 5.39 4.95 27.11
CA ALA A 836 4.86 5.66 28.27
C ALA A 836 5.81 5.57 29.46
N ASP A 837 6.40 4.40 29.71
CA ASP A 837 7.39 4.19 30.77
C ASP A 837 8.68 4.99 30.52
N ALA A 838 9.16 5.01 29.27
CA ALA A 838 10.30 5.86 28.86
C ALA A 838 10.00 7.36 29.05
N ARG A 839 8.78 7.79 28.73
CA ARG A 839 8.34 9.17 28.92
C ARG A 839 8.24 9.55 30.40
N GLU A 840 7.82 8.64 31.26
CA GLU A 840 7.81 8.87 32.71
C GLU A 840 9.22 8.94 33.27
N ALA A 841 10.12 8.04 32.84
CA ALA A 841 11.53 8.11 33.18
C ALA A 841 12.17 9.44 32.73
N ALA A 842 11.85 9.89 31.54
CA ALA A 842 12.29 11.18 31.02
C ALA A 842 11.84 12.38 31.87
N ARG A 843 10.60 12.34 32.41
CA ARG A 843 10.12 13.40 33.36
C ARG A 843 10.98 13.42 34.61
N ARG A 844 11.26 12.24 35.22
CA ARG A 844 12.10 12.12 36.41
C ARG A 844 13.52 12.61 36.12
N TYR A 845 14.12 12.28 35.00
CA TYR A 845 15.43 12.76 34.61
C TYR A 845 15.47 14.27 34.42
N ARG A 846 14.44 14.85 33.79
CA ARG A 846 14.33 16.30 33.59
C ARG A 846 14.22 17.05 34.94
N GLU A 847 13.55 16.49 35.92
CA GLU A 847 13.45 17.07 37.26
C GLU A 847 14.78 17.10 38.00
N GLN A 848 15.64 16.08 37.80
CA GLN A 848 16.98 15.98 38.42
C GLN A 848 17.96 17.07 37.96
N ILE A 849 17.74 17.68 36.81
CA ILE A 849 18.61 18.69 36.22
C ILE A 849 17.93 20.07 36.14
N ARG A 850 16.73 20.24 36.71
CA ARG A 850 16.18 21.58 36.95
C ARG A 850 17.00 22.27 38.03
N GLU A 851 17.50 23.47 37.75
CA GLU A 851 18.11 24.29 38.78
C GLU A 851 17.07 24.57 39.87
N PRO A 852 17.51 24.65 41.16
CA PRO A 852 16.64 24.95 42.29
C PRO A 852 15.94 26.31 42.19
#